data_32cc586a779607ef05d3c19730b7f743
#
_entry.id   32cc586a779607ef05d3c19730b7f743
#
_cell.length_a   1.000
_cell.length_b   1.000
_cell.length_c   1.000
_cell.angle_alpha   90.00
_cell.angle_beta   90.00
_cell.angle_gamma   90.00
#
_symmetry.space_group_name_H-M   'P 1'
#
loop_
_entity.id
_entity.type
_entity.pdbx_description
1 polymer ?
#
loop_
_entity_poly.entity_id
_entity_poly.type
_entity_poly.pdbx_seq_one_letter_code
_entity_poly.pdbx_strand_id
1 'polypeptide(L)'
;MARDTSLDKTRNFGIMAHIDAGKTTCTERVLFHTKKIHKIGETHDGESQMDWMKQEQERGITITSAATTAYWKGYRMNIIDTPGHVDFTVEVSRSLRVLDGAVALLDAQAGVEPQTETVWRQATEFSVPRIIFANKMDKMGANFEYTLGTIKSRLGVNAKPIEWPIGAESEFHGVIDLVTMKAYEYDGKPEEDAKEIEIPADLTAIAEEKHNDLIEAVAEYDDELMNTYLDGGEVTVDMIKRAIRRGTLDVQFFPVMCGTALGNMGVKLLLDAVIDYLPAPTDIASIEGTDLDGNPAVRHPSDSEPFSALAFKVMTDPFVGRLTFFRVYSGHLSSGSYVLNSTKDVKERVGRLLLMHANNRTEISDVYTGDIAAIVGLKNTTTGDTLCDEKKPVILESMEFPEPVIEVAVEPKSKADQEKMGIALQKLAEEDPTFRVHTDQETGQTVIAGMGELHLDVLVTRMKDEFAVEANIGKPQVAYRETLRQAADCEGKYIKQSGGRGQYGHVWVKFEPNPDKGYEFVDAIVGGVVPREYIPVVDKGLQEALQTGVLAGYPMIDVKATLFDGSYHDVDSNEMAFKIAASFALKEAKNKCKPVLLEPIMKVEVTTPDEYFGNVMGDLTSRRGRPLGQESVGNAVRLDAMVPLSEMFGYATSLRSNTQGRGNFVMVFDHYEEVPKNIAEEIIKKSGN
;
A
#
# COMPACT_ATOMS: atom_id res chain seq x y z
N MET A 1 33.44 -4.12 7.55
CA MET A 1 33.44 -4.97 8.79
C MET A 1 32.58 -6.21 8.50
N ALA A 2 32.74 -7.33 9.24
CA ALA A 2 31.84 -8.45 9.08
C ALA A 2 30.45 -8.07 9.60
N ARG A 3 29.40 -8.63 9.00
CA ARG A 3 28.02 -8.39 9.46
C ARG A 3 27.81 -8.91 10.89
N ASP A 4 26.98 -8.23 11.68
CA ASP A 4 26.77 -8.56 13.09
C ASP A 4 25.90 -9.82 13.29
N THR A 5 24.97 -10.07 12.36
CA THR A 5 24.04 -11.19 12.39
C THR A 5 24.00 -11.85 11.04
N SER A 6 24.06 -13.18 11.00
CA SER A 6 23.97 -13.93 9.74
C SER A 6 22.62 -13.73 9.05
N LEU A 7 22.60 -13.87 7.72
CA LEU A 7 21.43 -13.58 6.91
C LEU A 7 20.22 -14.48 7.21
N ASP A 8 20.48 -15.75 7.54
CA ASP A 8 19.47 -16.73 7.97
C ASP A 8 18.80 -16.37 9.32
N LYS A 9 19.49 -15.57 10.14
CA LYS A 9 18.97 -15.03 11.41
C LYS A 9 18.41 -13.61 11.30
N THR A 10 18.13 -13.15 10.11
CA THR A 10 17.47 -11.86 9.87
C THR A 10 16.00 -12.08 9.53
N ARG A 11 15.11 -11.22 10.05
CA ARG A 11 13.69 -11.19 9.73
C ARG A 11 13.29 -9.75 9.39
N ASN A 12 12.73 -9.56 8.19
CA ASN A 12 12.21 -8.28 7.75
C ASN A 12 10.69 -8.41 7.67
N PHE A 13 10.00 -7.88 8.63
CA PHE A 13 8.54 -8.02 8.67
C PHE A 13 7.84 -6.72 9.02
N GLY A 14 6.60 -6.61 8.56
CA GLY A 14 5.71 -5.51 8.88
C GLY A 14 4.52 -5.97 9.72
N ILE A 15 3.91 -5.03 10.41
CA ILE A 15 2.65 -5.25 11.10
C ILE A 15 1.57 -4.53 10.30
N MET A 16 0.65 -5.28 9.74
CA MET A 16 -0.50 -4.78 8.99
C MET A 16 -1.78 -5.01 9.78
N ALA A 17 -2.66 -4.03 9.81
CA ALA A 17 -3.86 -4.08 10.62
C ALA A 17 -4.92 -3.11 10.11
N HIS A 18 -6.17 -3.39 10.45
CA HIS A 18 -7.25 -2.40 10.39
C HIS A 18 -7.04 -1.27 11.41
N ILE A 19 -7.72 -0.14 11.20
CA ILE A 19 -7.76 0.98 12.16
C ILE A 19 -8.22 0.43 13.52
N ASP A 20 -7.57 0.88 14.60
CA ASP A 20 -7.88 0.48 15.96
C ASP A 20 -7.71 -1.02 16.30
N ALA A 21 -7.18 -1.86 15.42
CA ALA A 21 -6.87 -3.25 15.77
C ALA A 21 -5.72 -3.42 16.79
N GLY A 22 -5.07 -2.31 17.18
CA GLY A 22 -4.01 -2.28 18.18
C GLY A 22 -2.59 -2.45 17.61
N LYS A 23 -2.39 -2.05 16.37
CA LYS A 23 -1.12 -2.16 15.66
C LYS A 23 0.03 -1.49 16.42
N THR A 24 -0.07 -0.19 16.69
CA THR A 24 0.96 0.58 17.40
C THR A 24 1.22 0.02 18.79
N THR A 25 0.17 -0.37 19.52
CA THR A 25 0.31 -1.04 20.82
C THR A 25 1.11 -2.34 20.70
N CYS A 26 0.82 -3.16 19.68
CA CYS A 26 1.57 -4.39 19.43
C CYS A 26 3.04 -4.12 19.12
N THR A 27 3.33 -3.15 18.26
CA THR A 27 4.69 -2.72 17.92
C THR A 27 5.44 -2.24 19.16
N GLU A 28 4.83 -1.42 20.00
CA GLU A 28 5.44 -0.93 21.25
C GLU A 28 5.77 -2.08 22.22
N ARG A 29 4.89 -3.11 22.34
CA ARG A 29 5.17 -4.31 23.14
C ARG A 29 6.32 -5.15 22.57
N VAL A 30 6.39 -5.30 21.26
CA VAL A 30 7.53 -5.94 20.58
C VAL A 30 8.83 -5.21 20.90
N LEU A 31 8.85 -3.88 20.82
CA LEU A 31 10.02 -3.06 21.14
C LEU A 31 10.41 -3.16 22.62
N PHE A 32 9.43 -3.24 23.50
CA PHE A 32 9.67 -3.42 24.94
C PHE A 32 10.31 -4.79 25.24
N HIS A 33 9.76 -5.88 24.73
CA HIS A 33 10.31 -7.22 24.96
C HIS A 33 11.70 -7.42 24.34
N THR A 34 11.97 -6.77 23.23
CA THR A 34 13.30 -6.76 22.59
C THR A 34 14.28 -5.79 23.29
N LYS A 35 13.88 -5.16 24.41
CA LYS A 35 14.67 -4.19 25.20
C LYS A 35 15.12 -2.98 24.36
N LYS A 36 14.40 -2.66 23.31
CA LYS A 36 14.68 -1.49 22.48
C LYS A 36 14.18 -0.22 23.15
N ILE A 37 13.08 -0.30 23.88
CA ILE A 37 12.53 0.74 24.72
C ILE A 37 12.48 0.26 26.18
N HIS A 38 12.61 1.17 27.15
CA HIS A 38 12.63 0.85 28.57
C HIS A 38 11.28 1.10 29.26
N LYS A 39 10.42 1.90 28.65
CA LYS A 39 9.06 2.21 29.13
C LYS A 39 8.11 1.98 27.97
N ILE A 40 6.99 1.37 28.27
CA ILE A 40 5.90 1.18 27.32
C ILE A 40 5.20 2.53 27.12
N GLY A 41 5.15 3.02 25.88
CA GLY A 41 4.37 4.20 25.49
C GLY A 41 2.94 3.78 25.19
N GLU A 42 1.96 4.47 25.77
CA GLU A 42 0.55 4.25 25.41
C GLU A 42 0.14 5.18 24.27
N THR A 43 -0.52 4.64 23.25
CA THR A 43 -0.93 5.38 22.03
C THR A 43 -1.91 6.51 22.38
N HIS A 44 -2.80 6.27 23.35
CA HIS A 44 -3.79 7.25 23.78
C HIS A 44 -3.20 8.46 24.53
N ASP A 45 -2.01 8.29 25.10
CA ASP A 45 -1.31 9.35 25.80
C ASP A 45 -0.29 10.08 24.90
N GLY A 46 -0.19 9.70 23.62
CA GLY A 46 0.77 10.29 22.66
C GLY A 46 2.23 9.96 22.97
N GLU A 47 2.50 8.91 23.78
CA GLU A 47 3.83 8.51 24.20
C GLU A 47 4.49 7.44 23.31
N SER A 48 3.83 7.02 22.22
CA SER A 48 4.36 6.01 21.30
C SER A 48 5.67 6.46 20.64
N GLN A 49 6.66 5.57 20.57
CA GLN A 49 7.94 5.82 19.92
C GLN A 49 7.85 5.76 18.40
N MET A 50 6.94 4.93 17.86
CA MET A 50 6.80 4.72 16.43
C MET A 50 5.96 5.80 15.77
N ASP A 51 4.92 6.31 16.42
CA ASP A 51 4.12 7.45 15.97
C ASP A 51 4.79 8.75 16.43
N TRP A 52 5.84 9.16 15.73
CA TRP A 52 6.70 10.27 16.10
C TRP A 52 6.22 11.64 15.60
N MET A 53 5.32 11.65 14.59
CA MET A 53 4.76 12.89 14.08
C MET A 53 3.70 13.44 15.05
N LYS A 54 3.71 14.77 15.26
CA LYS A 54 2.71 15.44 16.10
C LYS A 54 1.27 15.09 15.70
N GLN A 55 1.01 15.00 14.40
CA GLN A 55 -0.31 14.64 13.87
C GLN A 55 -0.70 13.19 14.15
N GLU A 56 0.27 12.26 14.12
CA GLU A 56 0.05 10.86 14.51
C GLU A 56 -0.37 10.77 15.97
N GLN A 57 0.34 11.50 16.83
CA GLN A 57 0.07 11.55 18.28
C GLN A 57 -1.27 12.22 18.60
N GLU A 58 -1.56 13.38 17.97
CA GLU A 58 -2.82 14.10 18.19
C GLU A 58 -4.05 13.35 17.67
N ARG A 59 -3.92 12.61 16.58
CA ARG A 59 -5.03 11.87 15.95
C ARG A 59 -5.13 10.42 16.42
N GLY A 60 -4.08 9.88 17.07
CA GLY A 60 -4.00 8.48 17.49
C GLY A 60 -3.92 7.48 16.33
N ILE A 61 -3.41 7.90 15.16
CA ILE A 61 -3.28 7.06 13.96
C ILE A 61 -1.87 7.14 13.40
N THR A 62 -1.34 6.02 12.91
CA THR A 62 -0.09 6.02 12.12
C THR A 62 -0.36 6.55 10.71
N ILE A 63 0.37 7.55 10.30
CA ILE A 63 0.27 8.21 8.98
C ILE A 63 1.38 7.74 8.07
N THR A 64 2.61 7.70 8.58
CA THR A 64 3.79 7.30 7.81
C THR A 64 4.39 6.01 8.35
N SER A 65 4.89 5.15 7.46
CA SER A 65 5.61 3.95 7.88
C SER A 65 6.91 4.32 8.61
N ALA A 66 7.17 3.68 9.74
CA ALA A 66 8.39 3.82 10.50
C ALA A 66 9.15 2.48 10.54
N ALA A 67 10.48 2.55 10.37
CA ALA A 67 11.33 1.38 10.42
C ALA A 67 12.15 1.36 11.71
N THR A 68 12.29 0.18 12.31
CA THR A 68 13.15 -0.02 13.47
C THR A 68 13.83 -1.39 13.42
N THR A 69 14.99 -1.48 14.08
CA THR A 69 15.73 -2.74 14.22
C THR A 69 15.75 -3.15 15.70
N ALA A 70 15.39 -4.39 15.96
CA ALA A 70 15.38 -5.00 17.29
C ALA A 70 16.07 -6.37 17.23
N TYR A 71 16.34 -6.96 18.42
CA TYR A 71 16.97 -8.27 18.53
C TYR A 71 16.17 -9.16 19.47
N TRP A 72 15.88 -10.39 19.03
CA TRP A 72 15.19 -11.40 19.83
C TRP A 72 15.85 -12.76 19.70
N LYS A 73 16.23 -13.39 20.81
CA LYS A 73 16.88 -14.72 20.85
C LYS A 73 18.04 -14.88 19.85
N GLY A 74 18.83 -13.81 19.63
CA GLY A 74 19.96 -13.82 18.68
C GLY A 74 19.59 -13.61 17.21
N TYR A 75 18.31 -13.35 16.92
CA TYR A 75 17.83 -12.94 15.60
C TYR A 75 17.75 -11.42 15.50
N ARG A 76 18.08 -10.88 14.35
CA ARG A 76 17.88 -9.47 14.00
C ARG A 76 16.51 -9.32 13.35
N MET A 77 15.70 -8.43 13.87
CA MET A 77 14.37 -8.14 13.39
C MET A 77 14.32 -6.70 12.88
N ASN A 78 14.08 -6.52 11.59
CA ASN A 78 13.78 -5.22 11.01
C ASN A 78 12.26 -5.14 10.89
N ILE A 79 11.67 -4.22 11.62
CA ILE A 79 10.22 -4.07 11.76
C ILE A 79 9.82 -2.80 11.03
N ILE A 80 8.85 -2.90 10.13
CA ILE A 80 8.21 -1.74 9.51
C ILE A 80 6.79 -1.64 10.04
N ASP A 81 6.51 -0.57 10.76
CA ASP A 81 5.17 -0.22 11.18
C ASP A 81 4.44 0.49 10.04
N THR A 82 3.31 -0.04 9.58
CA THR A 82 2.59 0.48 8.43
C THR A 82 1.35 1.26 8.87
N PRO A 83 0.91 2.29 8.13
CA PRO A 83 -0.37 2.94 8.42
C PRO A 83 -1.54 1.97 8.41
N GLY A 84 -2.52 2.24 9.27
CA GLY A 84 -3.76 1.46 9.31
C GLY A 84 -4.92 2.13 8.57
N HIS A 85 -4.80 3.35 8.06
CA HIS A 85 -5.88 4.10 7.44
C HIS A 85 -5.87 3.96 5.91
N VAL A 86 -7.08 3.88 5.32
CA VAL A 86 -7.25 3.66 3.86
C VAL A 86 -6.65 4.76 2.98
N ASP A 87 -6.66 6.00 3.43
CA ASP A 87 -6.08 7.13 2.70
C ASP A 87 -4.55 6.98 2.54
N PHE A 88 -3.92 6.11 3.34
CA PHE A 88 -2.50 5.81 3.34
C PHE A 88 -2.16 4.40 2.85
N THR A 89 -3.05 3.75 2.11
CA THR A 89 -2.83 2.39 1.55
C THR A 89 -1.58 2.30 0.69
N VAL A 90 -1.17 3.39 0.07
CA VAL A 90 0.08 3.45 -0.71
C VAL A 90 1.31 3.30 0.17
N GLU A 91 1.31 3.86 1.38
CA GLU A 91 2.38 3.61 2.37
C GLU A 91 2.44 2.13 2.75
N VAL A 92 1.28 1.48 2.90
CA VAL A 92 1.20 0.04 3.15
C VAL A 92 1.78 -0.75 1.97
N SER A 93 1.36 -0.45 0.73
CA SER A 93 1.85 -1.11 -0.48
C SER A 93 3.37 -0.98 -0.64
N ARG A 94 3.91 0.24 -0.45
CA ARG A 94 5.36 0.48 -0.47
C ARG A 94 6.11 -0.35 0.56
N SER A 95 5.57 -0.44 1.76
CA SER A 95 6.16 -1.23 2.85
C SER A 95 6.11 -2.72 2.55
N LEU A 96 4.95 -3.25 2.11
CA LEU A 96 4.79 -4.66 1.76
C LEU A 96 5.76 -5.12 0.67
N ARG A 97 6.07 -4.24 -0.30
CA ARG A 97 7.00 -4.55 -1.39
C ARG A 97 8.42 -4.87 -0.92
N VAL A 98 8.82 -4.32 0.22
CA VAL A 98 10.18 -4.48 0.76
C VAL A 98 10.28 -5.41 1.97
N LEU A 99 9.15 -5.97 2.39
CA LEU A 99 9.08 -6.94 3.48
C LEU A 99 9.25 -8.37 2.97
N ASP A 100 9.84 -9.22 3.80
CA ASP A 100 9.92 -10.65 3.55
C ASP A 100 8.69 -11.37 4.14
N GLY A 101 8.09 -10.83 5.19
CA GLY A 101 6.91 -11.38 5.83
C GLY A 101 6.10 -10.31 6.55
N ALA A 102 4.91 -10.67 7.02
CA ALA A 102 4.05 -9.75 7.75
C ALA A 102 3.29 -10.44 8.90
N VAL A 103 2.91 -9.65 9.89
CA VAL A 103 1.94 -10.02 10.92
C VAL A 103 0.64 -9.28 10.63
N ALA A 104 -0.41 -10.03 10.32
CA ALA A 104 -1.76 -9.50 10.14
C ALA A 104 -2.50 -9.47 11.49
N LEU A 105 -2.74 -8.28 12.01
CA LEU A 105 -3.38 -8.09 13.29
C LEU A 105 -4.88 -7.91 13.10
N LEU A 106 -5.68 -8.72 13.79
CA LEU A 106 -7.15 -8.64 13.79
C LEU A 106 -7.66 -8.26 15.17
N ASP A 107 -8.72 -7.45 15.24
CA ASP A 107 -9.47 -7.27 16.49
C ASP A 107 -10.35 -8.52 16.70
N ALA A 108 -10.15 -9.24 17.81
CA ALA A 108 -10.89 -10.48 18.10
C ALA A 108 -12.41 -10.28 18.28
N GLN A 109 -12.86 -9.04 18.43
CA GLN A 109 -14.28 -8.69 18.46
C GLN A 109 -14.87 -8.53 17.03
N ALA A 110 -14.12 -7.88 16.13
CA ALA A 110 -14.58 -7.54 14.79
C ALA A 110 -14.22 -8.62 13.74
N GLY A 111 -13.14 -9.37 13.96
CA GLY A 111 -12.61 -10.32 12.99
C GLY A 111 -11.99 -9.62 11.78
N VAL A 112 -12.19 -10.19 10.59
CA VAL A 112 -11.71 -9.60 9.33
C VAL A 112 -12.63 -8.44 8.93
N GLU A 113 -12.05 -7.28 8.68
CA GLU A 113 -12.71 -6.04 8.28
C GLU A 113 -12.30 -5.67 6.84
N PRO A 114 -13.03 -4.81 6.09
CA PRO A 114 -12.76 -4.55 4.67
C PRO A 114 -11.38 -4.01 4.37
N GLN A 115 -10.85 -3.21 5.28
CA GLN A 115 -9.50 -2.70 5.14
C GLN A 115 -8.49 -3.84 5.28
N THR A 116 -8.75 -4.81 6.17
CA THR A 116 -7.97 -6.04 6.28
C THR A 116 -7.97 -6.80 4.95
N GLU A 117 -9.14 -6.93 4.30
CA GLU A 117 -9.25 -7.58 2.99
C GLU A 117 -8.40 -6.87 1.93
N THR A 118 -8.41 -5.53 1.92
CA THR A 118 -7.63 -4.73 0.97
C THR A 118 -6.13 -4.94 1.17
N VAL A 119 -5.64 -4.80 2.42
CA VAL A 119 -4.21 -4.99 2.74
C VAL A 119 -3.80 -6.45 2.54
N TRP A 120 -4.70 -7.39 2.83
CA TRP A 120 -4.48 -8.81 2.60
C TRP A 120 -4.29 -9.13 1.10
N ARG A 121 -5.12 -8.54 0.24
CA ARG A 121 -5.00 -8.67 -1.22
C ARG A 121 -3.66 -8.13 -1.71
N GLN A 122 -3.27 -6.91 -1.28
CA GLN A 122 -1.98 -6.33 -1.61
C GLN A 122 -0.81 -7.22 -1.17
N ALA A 123 -0.85 -7.76 0.05
CA ALA A 123 0.17 -8.69 0.52
C ALA A 123 0.22 -10.00 -0.29
N THR A 124 -0.92 -10.43 -0.86
CA THR A 124 -0.99 -11.60 -1.75
C THR A 124 -0.39 -11.29 -3.12
N GLU A 125 -0.65 -10.11 -3.68
CA GLU A 125 -0.04 -9.63 -4.93
C GLU A 125 1.49 -9.63 -4.85
N PHE A 126 2.05 -9.25 -3.71
CA PHE A 126 3.49 -9.28 -3.46
C PHE A 126 4.01 -10.61 -2.92
N SER A 127 3.16 -11.65 -2.85
CA SER A 127 3.51 -12.97 -2.32
C SER A 127 4.17 -12.92 -0.93
N VAL A 128 3.71 -12.03 -0.05
CA VAL A 128 4.26 -11.85 1.30
C VAL A 128 3.70 -12.93 2.25
N PRO A 129 4.54 -13.81 2.83
CA PRO A 129 4.15 -14.75 3.88
C PRO A 129 3.62 -14.04 5.12
N ARG A 130 2.59 -14.61 5.78
CA ARG A 130 1.88 -13.93 6.87
C ARG A 130 1.55 -14.84 8.03
N ILE A 131 1.65 -14.28 9.23
CA ILE A 131 1.09 -14.82 10.47
C ILE A 131 -0.13 -13.94 10.82
N ILE A 132 -1.21 -14.55 11.27
CA ILE A 132 -2.39 -13.83 11.76
C ILE A 132 -2.34 -13.80 13.28
N PHE A 133 -2.56 -12.64 13.88
CA PHE A 133 -2.63 -12.48 15.34
C PHE A 133 -3.99 -11.85 15.72
N ALA A 134 -4.87 -12.64 16.34
CA ALA A 134 -6.13 -12.16 16.90
C ALA A 134 -5.85 -11.43 18.21
N ASN A 135 -5.84 -10.11 18.15
CA ASN A 135 -5.53 -9.19 19.24
C ASN A 135 -6.78 -8.81 20.04
N LYS A 136 -6.58 -8.25 21.22
CA LYS A 136 -7.64 -7.77 22.11
C LYS A 136 -8.58 -8.89 22.60
N MET A 137 -8.03 -10.06 22.87
CA MET A 137 -8.79 -11.19 23.42
C MET A 137 -9.41 -10.90 24.79
N ASP A 138 -8.91 -9.89 25.50
CA ASP A 138 -9.38 -9.36 26.77
C ASP A 138 -10.56 -8.35 26.67
N LYS A 139 -10.91 -7.97 25.44
CA LYS A 139 -12.00 -7.00 25.21
C LYS A 139 -13.37 -7.67 25.28
N MET A 140 -14.36 -6.97 25.83
CA MET A 140 -15.76 -7.43 25.84
C MET A 140 -16.24 -7.69 24.40
N GLY A 141 -16.83 -8.85 24.15
CA GLY A 141 -17.26 -9.30 22.83
C GLY A 141 -16.16 -9.99 21.98
N ALA A 142 -14.94 -10.14 22.51
CA ALA A 142 -13.89 -10.89 21.83
C ALA A 142 -14.26 -12.36 21.68
N ASN A 143 -14.14 -12.91 20.49
CA ASN A 143 -14.46 -14.30 20.17
C ASN A 143 -13.51 -14.86 19.13
N PHE A 144 -12.66 -15.79 19.54
CA PHE A 144 -11.65 -16.39 18.68
C PHE A 144 -12.24 -17.27 17.58
N GLU A 145 -13.27 -18.07 17.88
CA GLU A 145 -13.93 -18.91 16.88
C GLU A 145 -14.64 -18.05 15.80
N TYR A 146 -15.29 -16.97 16.21
CA TYR A 146 -15.85 -16.00 15.27
C TYR A 146 -14.77 -15.41 14.36
N THR A 147 -13.63 -15.02 14.94
CA THR A 147 -12.49 -14.50 14.18
C THR A 147 -12.01 -15.51 13.14
N LEU A 148 -11.83 -16.79 13.52
CA LEU A 148 -11.48 -17.87 12.59
C LEU A 148 -12.54 -18.06 11.48
N GLY A 149 -13.81 -17.95 11.83
CA GLY A 149 -14.93 -17.98 10.89
C GLY A 149 -14.87 -16.86 9.86
N THR A 150 -14.53 -15.64 10.29
CA THR A 150 -14.39 -14.49 9.37
C THR A 150 -13.17 -14.62 8.44
N ILE A 151 -12.06 -15.16 8.93
CA ILE A 151 -10.89 -15.46 8.08
C ILE A 151 -11.29 -16.43 6.97
N LYS A 152 -11.97 -17.51 7.31
CA LYS A 152 -12.43 -18.50 6.33
C LYS A 152 -13.42 -17.91 5.32
N SER A 153 -14.42 -17.17 5.79
CA SER A 153 -15.52 -16.67 4.95
C SER A 153 -15.13 -15.47 4.07
N ARG A 154 -14.24 -14.59 4.55
CA ARG A 154 -13.88 -13.35 3.86
C ARG A 154 -12.56 -13.42 3.12
N LEU A 155 -11.56 -14.08 3.68
CA LEU A 155 -10.26 -14.23 3.01
C LEU A 155 -10.19 -15.49 2.16
N GLY A 156 -11.00 -16.53 2.49
CA GLY A 156 -11.05 -17.76 1.72
C GLY A 156 -9.75 -18.57 1.71
N VAL A 157 -8.91 -18.43 2.76
CA VAL A 157 -7.56 -18.98 2.83
C VAL A 157 -7.45 -20.17 3.78
N ASN A 158 -6.44 -21.02 3.59
CA ASN A 158 -6.11 -22.10 4.51
C ASN A 158 -5.39 -21.54 5.74
N ALA A 159 -6.16 -21.12 6.73
CA ALA A 159 -5.67 -20.60 8.00
C ALA A 159 -6.14 -21.49 9.14
N LYS A 160 -5.22 -21.87 10.03
CA LYS A 160 -5.51 -22.71 11.21
C LYS A 160 -4.89 -22.12 12.46
N PRO A 161 -5.55 -22.27 13.62
CA PRO A 161 -4.98 -21.86 14.87
C PRO A 161 -3.74 -22.70 15.20
N ILE A 162 -2.66 -22.04 15.59
CA ILE A 162 -1.50 -22.66 16.22
C ILE A 162 -1.48 -22.41 17.72
N GLU A 163 -2.41 -21.60 18.21
CA GLU A 163 -2.69 -21.34 19.61
C GLU A 163 -4.20 -21.38 19.86
N TRP A 164 -4.57 -21.73 21.07
CA TRP A 164 -5.97 -21.69 21.52
C TRP A 164 -6.08 -20.88 22.81
N PRO A 165 -7.05 -19.97 22.97
CA PRO A 165 -7.16 -19.11 24.14
C PRO A 165 -7.61 -19.89 25.38
N ILE A 166 -7.09 -19.50 26.56
CA ILE A 166 -7.56 -19.90 27.84
C ILE A 166 -8.37 -18.75 28.44
N GLY A 167 -9.68 -18.94 28.54
CA GLY A 167 -10.61 -17.88 28.89
C GLY A 167 -10.97 -16.98 27.70
N ALA A 168 -11.86 -16.06 27.92
CA ALA A 168 -12.31 -15.07 26.93
C ALA A 168 -12.67 -13.76 27.63
N GLU A 169 -12.60 -12.64 26.94
CA GLU A 169 -12.90 -11.30 27.48
C GLU A 169 -12.09 -11.04 28.78
N SER A 170 -12.74 -10.57 29.85
CA SER A 170 -12.10 -10.31 31.14
C SER A 170 -11.47 -11.55 31.82
N GLU A 171 -11.87 -12.74 31.39
CA GLU A 171 -11.33 -14.01 31.89
C GLU A 171 -10.20 -14.56 31.03
N PHE A 172 -9.81 -13.85 29.93
CA PHE A 172 -8.66 -14.22 29.12
C PHE A 172 -7.37 -14.07 29.92
N HIS A 173 -6.68 -15.17 30.18
CA HIS A 173 -5.46 -15.18 31.01
C HIS A 173 -4.37 -16.11 30.51
N GLY A 174 -4.56 -16.78 29.36
CA GLY A 174 -3.55 -17.68 28.85
C GLY A 174 -3.81 -18.18 27.44
N VAL A 175 -2.87 -18.96 26.94
CA VAL A 175 -2.96 -19.62 25.62
C VAL A 175 -2.43 -21.04 25.70
N ILE A 176 -2.97 -21.92 24.88
CA ILE A 176 -2.48 -23.28 24.65
C ILE A 176 -1.72 -23.24 23.31
N ASP A 177 -0.45 -23.58 23.30
CA ASP A 177 0.33 -23.81 22.09
C ASP A 177 -0.06 -25.18 21.51
N LEU A 178 -0.78 -25.17 20.39
CA LEU A 178 -1.25 -26.38 19.72
C LEU A 178 -0.15 -27.14 18.98
N VAL A 179 1.01 -26.53 18.75
CA VAL A 179 2.16 -27.19 18.12
C VAL A 179 2.89 -28.08 19.13
N THR A 180 3.12 -27.56 20.33
CA THR A 180 3.86 -28.25 21.41
C THR A 180 2.95 -28.93 22.43
N MET A 181 1.64 -28.68 22.36
CA MET A 181 0.64 -29.13 23.34
C MET A 181 1.01 -28.72 24.77
N LYS A 182 1.39 -27.46 24.95
CA LYS A 182 1.71 -26.83 26.23
C LYS A 182 0.80 -25.63 26.46
N ALA A 183 0.47 -25.38 27.72
CA ALA A 183 -0.34 -24.22 28.10
C ALA A 183 0.50 -23.19 28.87
N TYR A 184 0.20 -21.91 28.60
CA TYR A 184 0.89 -20.77 29.20
C TYR A 184 -0.12 -19.84 29.85
N GLU A 185 0.10 -19.55 31.14
CA GLU A 185 -0.71 -18.63 31.93
C GLU A 185 0.06 -17.34 32.20
N TYR A 186 -0.63 -16.22 32.14
CA TYR A 186 -0.09 -14.88 32.41
C TYR A 186 -0.73 -14.32 33.68
N ASP A 187 0.06 -13.68 34.53
CA ASP A 187 -0.42 -13.06 35.77
C ASP A 187 -0.83 -11.58 35.60
N GLY A 188 -0.83 -11.08 34.36
CA GLY A 188 -1.25 -9.72 34.01
C GLY A 188 -0.19 -8.63 34.23
N LYS A 189 1.05 -9.00 34.61
CA LYS A 189 2.14 -8.03 34.74
C LYS A 189 2.96 -7.93 33.47
N PRO A 190 3.29 -6.70 33.01
CA PRO A 190 4.00 -6.49 31.76
C PRO A 190 5.40 -7.11 31.66
N GLU A 191 6.06 -7.32 32.79
CA GLU A 191 7.47 -7.73 32.85
C GLU A 191 7.65 -9.25 33.09
N GLU A 192 6.60 -9.96 33.49
CA GLU A 192 6.71 -11.37 33.81
C GLU A 192 6.59 -12.26 32.57
N ASP A 193 7.35 -13.37 32.60
CA ASP A 193 7.24 -14.41 31.59
C ASP A 193 5.99 -15.28 31.89
N ALA A 194 5.35 -15.75 30.82
CA ALA A 194 4.26 -16.70 30.94
C ALA A 194 4.71 -17.95 31.71
N LYS A 195 3.88 -18.41 32.60
CA LYS A 195 4.12 -19.64 33.38
C LYS A 195 3.57 -20.83 32.59
N GLU A 196 4.42 -21.82 32.33
CA GLU A 196 3.97 -23.10 31.77
C GLU A 196 3.09 -23.83 32.80
N ILE A 197 1.91 -24.25 32.38
CA ILE A 197 0.92 -24.99 33.18
C ILE A 197 0.47 -26.24 32.41
N GLU A 198 -0.22 -27.15 33.10
CA GLU A 198 -0.95 -28.22 32.41
C GLU A 198 -2.16 -27.66 31.65
N ILE A 199 -2.49 -28.28 30.53
CA ILE A 199 -3.68 -27.89 29.77
C ILE A 199 -4.90 -28.06 30.67
N PRO A 200 -5.76 -27.03 30.85
CA PRO A 200 -6.97 -27.15 31.64
C PRO A 200 -7.85 -28.34 31.19
N ALA A 201 -8.37 -29.10 32.12
CA ALA A 201 -9.08 -30.35 31.83
C ALA A 201 -10.31 -30.17 30.93
N ASP A 202 -10.98 -29.03 31.02
CA ASP A 202 -12.13 -28.62 30.17
C ASP A 202 -11.70 -28.24 28.76
N LEU A 203 -10.45 -27.87 28.50
CA LEU A 203 -9.91 -27.51 27.22
C LEU A 203 -9.10 -28.60 26.53
N THR A 204 -8.82 -29.72 27.23
CA THR A 204 -8.00 -30.80 26.67
C THR A 204 -8.58 -31.39 25.39
N ALA A 205 -9.89 -31.65 25.35
CA ALA A 205 -10.53 -32.25 24.20
C ALA A 205 -10.51 -31.30 22.95
N ILE A 206 -10.73 -30.02 23.15
CA ILE A 206 -10.67 -29.04 22.04
C ILE A 206 -9.22 -28.81 21.60
N ALA A 207 -8.25 -28.82 22.49
CA ALA A 207 -6.84 -28.70 22.17
C ALA A 207 -6.35 -29.90 21.33
N GLU A 208 -6.73 -31.13 21.68
CA GLU A 208 -6.43 -32.33 20.92
C GLU A 208 -7.09 -32.30 19.51
N GLU A 209 -8.36 -31.89 19.44
CA GLU A 209 -9.06 -31.72 18.17
C GLU A 209 -8.34 -30.72 17.27
N LYS A 210 -8.02 -29.54 17.77
CA LYS A 210 -7.37 -28.46 16.99
C LYS A 210 -5.92 -28.80 16.64
N HIS A 211 -5.21 -29.53 17.48
CA HIS A 211 -3.88 -30.07 17.20
C HIS A 211 -3.93 -31.04 16.00
N ASN A 212 -4.88 -31.98 15.99
CA ASN A 212 -5.06 -32.91 14.87
C ASN A 212 -5.48 -32.17 13.58
N ASP A 213 -6.44 -31.23 13.66
CA ASP A 213 -6.85 -30.37 12.56
C ASP A 213 -5.66 -29.59 11.95
N LEU A 214 -4.74 -29.14 12.81
CA LEU A 214 -3.51 -28.45 12.39
C LEU A 214 -2.58 -29.41 11.64
N ILE A 215 -2.30 -30.60 12.18
CA ILE A 215 -1.44 -31.60 11.54
C ILE A 215 -2.00 -31.98 10.16
N GLU A 216 -3.30 -32.27 10.07
CA GLU A 216 -3.94 -32.58 8.78
C GLU A 216 -3.80 -31.43 7.77
N ALA A 217 -3.98 -30.20 8.21
CA ALA A 217 -3.92 -29.01 7.34
C ALA A 217 -2.51 -28.71 6.83
N VAL A 218 -1.45 -29.13 7.55
CA VAL A 218 -0.06 -28.83 7.15
C VAL A 218 0.70 -30.04 6.60
N ALA A 219 0.12 -31.23 6.70
CA ALA A 219 0.78 -32.46 6.26
C ALA A 219 1.17 -32.45 4.77
N GLU A 220 0.39 -31.78 3.92
CA GLU A 220 0.68 -31.67 2.48
C GLU A 220 1.97 -30.88 2.16
N TYR A 221 2.48 -30.09 3.11
CA TYR A 221 3.69 -29.30 2.92
C TYR A 221 4.99 -29.99 3.37
N ASP A 222 4.89 -31.21 3.96
CA ASP A 222 6.06 -31.97 4.39
C ASP A 222 5.86 -33.48 4.22
N ASP A 223 6.58 -34.08 3.28
CA ASP A 223 6.44 -35.50 2.94
C ASP A 223 6.73 -36.43 4.12
N GLU A 224 7.67 -36.06 5.00
CA GLU A 224 8.00 -36.86 6.19
C GLU A 224 6.83 -36.84 7.19
N LEU A 225 6.27 -35.66 7.43
CA LEU A 225 5.07 -35.50 8.27
C LEU A 225 3.89 -36.29 7.69
N MET A 226 3.62 -36.13 6.40
CA MET A 226 2.53 -36.82 5.71
C MET A 226 2.63 -38.34 5.87
N ASN A 227 3.80 -38.91 5.57
CA ASN A 227 4.02 -40.35 5.66
C ASN A 227 3.90 -40.84 7.11
N THR A 228 4.51 -40.13 8.08
CA THR A 228 4.45 -40.48 9.49
C THR A 228 3.01 -40.47 10.02
N TYR A 229 2.24 -39.45 9.64
CA TYR A 229 0.83 -39.31 10.05
C TYR A 229 -0.05 -40.43 9.46
N LEU A 230 0.11 -40.74 8.17
CA LEU A 230 -0.66 -41.81 7.48
C LEU A 230 -0.32 -43.20 8.00
N ASP A 231 0.93 -43.45 8.38
CA ASP A 231 1.38 -44.71 8.94
C ASP A 231 1.03 -44.86 10.43
N GLY A 232 0.42 -43.83 11.06
CA GLY A 232 0.09 -43.81 12.48
C GLY A 232 1.32 -43.77 13.39
N GLY A 233 2.43 -43.24 12.88
CA GLY A 233 3.66 -42.97 13.60
C GLY A 233 3.59 -41.79 14.55
N GLU A 234 4.62 -41.61 15.37
CA GLU A 234 4.71 -40.45 16.26
C GLU A 234 5.14 -39.18 15.52
N VAL A 235 4.25 -38.20 15.44
CA VAL A 235 4.50 -36.89 14.85
C VAL A 235 5.28 -36.04 15.85
N THR A 236 6.44 -35.51 15.41
CA THR A 236 7.28 -34.67 16.27
C THR A 236 6.96 -33.19 16.07
N VAL A 237 7.23 -32.38 17.12
CA VAL A 237 7.09 -30.90 17.04
C VAL A 237 7.89 -30.30 15.89
N ASP A 238 9.10 -30.81 15.62
CA ASP A 238 9.95 -30.32 14.53
C ASP A 238 9.35 -30.57 13.14
N MET A 239 8.68 -31.71 12.94
CA MET A 239 7.95 -31.99 11.70
C MET A 239 6.81 -31.00 11.50
N ILE A 240 6.01 -30.75 12.54
CA ILE A 240 4.89 -29.78 12.49
C ILE A 240 5.42 -28.37 12.19
N LYS A 241 6.43 -27.91 12.93
CA LYS A 241 7.03 -26.58 12.71
C LYS A 241 7.58 -26.40 11.29
N ARG A 242 8.25 -27.44 10.79
CA ARG A 242 8.80 -27.43 9.43
C ARG A 242 7.70 -27.36 8.38
N ALA A 243 6.61 -28.11 8.56
CA ALA A 243 5.46 -28.10 7.66
C ALA A 243 4.73 -26.73 7.68
N ILE A 244 4.46 -26.18 8.87
CA ILE A 244 3.89 -24.83 9.02
C ILE A 244 4.77 -23.80 8.30
N ARG A 245 6.08 -23.85 8.52
CA ARG A 245 7.02 -22.92 7.89
C ARG A 245 6.96 -23.02 6.36
N ARG A 246 7.01 -24.22 5.79
CA ARG A 246 6.94 -24.41 4.33
C ARG A 246 5.63 -23.87 3.76
N GLY A 247 4.49 -24.27 4.33
CA GLY A 247 3.19 -23.76 3.88
C GLY A 247 3.06 -22.24 4.01
N THR A 248 3.67 -21.65 5.06
CA THR A 248 3.68 -20.19 5.25
C THR A 248 4.57 -19.49 4.21
N LEU A 249 5.77 -20.00 3.95
CA LEU A 249 6.70 -19.46 2.95
C LEU A 249 6.11 -19.51 1.54
N ASP A 250 5.39 -20.59 1.21
CA ASP A 250 4.72 -20.77 -0.08
C ASP A 250 3.39 -19.97 -0.20
N VAL A 251 3.04 -19.20 0.84
CA VAL A 251 1.79 -18.41 0.91
C VAL A 251 0.52 -19.27 0.72
N GLN A 252 0.59 -20.54 1.10
CA GLN A 252 -0.52 -21.50 1.02
C GLN A 252 -1.17 -21.79 2.39
N PHE A 253 -0.45 -21.54 3.46
CA PHE A 253 -0.91 -21.74 4.83
C PHE A 253 -0.64 -20.49 5.68
N PHE A 254 -1.57 -20.17 6.58
CA PHE A 254 -1.48 -19.00 7.45
C PHE A 254 -1.72 -19.40 8.90
N PRO A 255 -0.66 -19.44 9.76
CA PRO A 255 -0.83 -19.73 11.19
C PRO A 255 -1.58 -18.61 11.90
N VAL A 256 -2.55 -18.96 12.73
CA VAL A 256 -3.36 -18.01 13.50
C VAL A 256 -3.02 -18.15 14.99
N MET A 257 -2.67 -17.04 15.59
CA MET A 257 -2.35 -16.89 17.01
C MET A 257 -3.38 -15.99 17.70
N CYS A 258 -3.37 -15.95 19.01
CA CYS A 258 -4.26 -15.11 19.79
C CYS A 258 -3.56 -14.47 21.00
N GLY A 259 -4.04 -13.29 21.41
CA GLY A 259 -3.48 -12.60 22.56
C GLY A 259 -4.08 -11.21 22.78
N THR A 260 -3.45 -10.45 23.65
CA THR A 260 -3.74 -9.03 23.85
C THR A 260 -2.45 -8.23 23.98
N ALA A 261 -2.22 -7.35 23.04
CA ALA A 261 -1.06 -6.46 23.09
C ALA A 261 -1.15 -5.50 24.29
N LEU A 262 -2.33 -4.95 24.59
CA LEU A 262 -2.52 -4.06 25.75
C LEU A 262 -2.24 -4.79 27.07
N GLY A 263 -2.81 -5.97 27.24
CA GLY A 263 -2.57 -6.85 28.39
C GLY A 263 -1.20 -7.55 28.38
N ASN A 264 -0.40 -7.35 27.33
CA ASN A 264 0.94 -7.93 27.15
C ASN A 264 0.99 -9.47 27.16
N MET A 265 -0.10 -10.12 26.73
CA MET A 265 -0.22 -11.59 26.68
C MET A 265 -0.10 -12.08 25.23
N GLY A 266 0.70 -13.12 24.98
CA GLY A 266 0.91 -13.71 23.64
C GLY A 266 1.99 -13.04 22.77
N VAL A 267 2.48 -11.84 23.12
CA VAL A 267 3.43 -11.08 22.25
C VAL A 267 4.81 -11.75 22.15
N LYS A 268 5.30 -12.39 23.24
CA LYS A 268 6.57 -13.14 23.19
C LYS A 268 6.45 -14.38 22.31
N LEU A 269 5.31 -15.06 22.34
CA LEU A 269 5.04 -16.20 21.46
C LEU A 269 4.92 -15.76 19.99
N LEU A 270 4.35 -14.59 19.74
CA LEU A 270 4.33 -13.99 18.41
C LEU A 270 5.76 -13.73 17.89
N LEU A 271 6.66 -13.20 18.74
CA LEU A 271 8.07 -13.03 18.36
C LEU A 271 8.77 -14.36 18.06
N ASP A 272 8.46 -15.40 18.80
CA ASP A 272 8.96 -16.76 18.52
C ASP A 272 8.41 -17.30 17.19
N ALA A 273 7.12 -17.10 16.92
CA ALA A 273 6.48 -17.49 15.66
C ALA A 273 7.05 -16.73 14.45
N VAL A 274 7.40 -15.46 14.61
CA VAL A 274 8.11 -14.69 13.56
C VAL A 274 9.45 -15.35 13.22
N ILE A 275 10.20 -15.82 14.22
CA ILE A 275 11.45 -16.55 14.00
C ILE A 275 11.19 -17.88 13.29
N ASP A 276 10.21 -18.65 13.80
CA ASP A 276 9.96 -20.02 13.36
C ASP A 276 9.33 -20.08 11.96
N TYR A 277 8.42 -19.17 11.61
CA TYR A 277 7.55 -19.30 10.45
C TYR A 277 7.73 -18.24 9.37
N LEU A 278 8.19 -17.02 9.68
CA LEU A 278 8.44 -16.01 8.66
C LEU A 278 9.82 -16.19 7.99
N PRO A 279 9.95 -15.79 6.72
CA PRO A 279 11.17 -15.99 5.95
C PRO A 279 12.35 -15.17 6.46
N ALA A 280 13.54 -15.73 6.28
CA ALA A 280 14.77 -14.98 6.22
C ALA A 280 14.99 -14.48 4.77
N PRO A 281 15.84 -13.46 4.54
CA PRO A 281 16.19 -13.05 3.19
C PRO A 281 16.76 -14.18 2.32
N THR A 282 17.36 -15.20 2.92
CA THR A 282 17.88 -16.39 2.24
C THR A 282 16.81 -17.37 1.75
N ASP A 283 15.59 -17.29 2.29
CA ASP A 283 14.47 -18.11 1.83
C ASP A 283 13.88 -17.58 0.50
N ILE A 284 14.20 -16.35 0.14
CA ILE A 284 13.85 -15.76 -1.16
C ILE A 284 14.87 -16.24 -2.19
N ALA A 285 14.41 -17.01 -3.16
CA ALA A 285 15.31 -17.70 -4.10
C ALA A 285 16.12 -16.73 -4.95
N SER A 286 15.49 -15.72 -5.51
CA SER A 286 16.13 -14.70 -6.37
C SER A 286 15.20 -13.51 -6.54
N ILE A 287 15.80 -12.38 -6.92
CA ILE A 287 15.06 -11.19 -7.26
C ILE A 287 15.24 -10.94 -8.75
N GLU A 288 14.13 -10.90 -9.45
CA GLU A 288 14.07 -10.68 -10.88
C GLU A 288 14.00 -9.18 -11.20
N GLY A 289 14.57 -8.82 -12.33
CA GLY A 289 14.58 -7.47 -12.87
C GLY A 289 15.04 -7.48 -14.31
N THR A 290 15.39 -6.32 -14.83
CA THR A 290 15.96 -6.17 -16.18
C THR A 290 17.29 -5.41 -16.13
N ASP A 291 18.14 -5.63 -17.11
CA ASP A 291 19.28 -4.73 -17.34
C ASP A 291 18.82 -3.43 -18.03
N LEU A 292 19.74 -2.52 -18.31
CA LEU A 292 19.41 -1.25 -18.98
C LEU A 292 18.92 -1.41 -20.42
N ASP A 293 19.16 -2.57 -21.03
CA ASP A 293 18.73 -2.91 -22.39
C ASP A 293 17.37 -3.65 -22.38
N GLY A 294 16.79 -3.90 -21.21
CA GLY A 294 15.52 -4.60 -21.04
C GLY A 294 15.63 -6.13 -21.03
N ASN A 295 16.84 -6.72 -20.98
CA ASN A 295 17.00 -8.17 -20.87
C ASN A 295 16.79 -8.62 -19.41
N PRO A 296 16.27 -9.83 -19.17
CA PRO A 296 16.11 -10.38 -17.82
C PRO A 296 17.44 -10.39 -17.05
N ALA A 297 17.42 -9.89 -15.83
CA ALA A 297 18.56 -9.90 -14.91
C ALA A 297 18.12 -10.41 -13.54
N VAL A 298 18.92 -11.24 -12.92
CA VAL A 298 18.61 -11.87 -11.63
C VAL A 298 19.67 -11.49 -10.59
N ARG A 299 19.25 -11.31 -9.35
CA ARG A 299 20.12 -11.13 -8.18
C ARG A 299 19.77 -12.16 -7.11
N HIS A 300 20.79 -12.69 -6.48
CA HIS A 300 20.63 -13.61 -5.35
C HIS A 300 20.92 -12.89 -4.03
N PRO A 301 20.25 -13.26 -2.94
CA PRO A 301 20.44 -12.62 -1.63
C PRO A 301 21.80 -13.06 -1.02
N SER A 302 22.86 -12.41 -1.45
CA SER A 302 24.25 -12.67 -1.00
C SER A 302 25.06 -11.37 -0.95
N ASP A 303 25.88 -11.22 0.10
CA ASP A 303 26.78 -10.07 0.27
C ASP A 303 27.90 -10.04 -0.80
N SER A 304 28.18 -11.17 -1.48
CA SER A 304 29.17 -11.26 -2.56
C SER A 304 28.63 -10.91 -3.95
N GLU A 305 27.34 -10.79 -4.10
CA GLU A 305 26.68 -10.36 -5.34
C GLU A 305 26.91 -8.85 -5.59
N PRO A 306 26.74 -8.38 -6.84
CA PRO A 306 26.67 -6.95 -7.12
C PRO A 306 25.58 -6.26 -6.31
N PHE A 307 25.86 -5.06 -5.81
CA PHE A 307 24.89 -4.30 -5.03
C PHE A 307 23.62 -4.03 -5.83
N SER A 308 22.48 -4.30 -5.21
CA SER A 308 21.16 -3.85 -5.67
C SER A 308 20.24 -3.56 -4.50
N ALA A 309 19.48 -2.47 -4.61
CA ALA A 309 18.55 -2.02 -3.58
C ALA A 309 17.37 -1.27 -4.21
N LEU A 310 16.25 -1.26 -3.52
CA LEU A 310 15.06 -0.52 -3.89
C LEU A 310 14.84 0.64 -2.92
N ALA A 311 14.75 1.86 -3.43
CA ALA A 311 14.36 3.03 -2.68
C ALA A 311 12.84 3.02 -2.51
N PHE A 312 12.33 2.73 -1.32
CA PHE A 312 10.89 2.55 -1.09
C PHE A 312 10.22 3.74 -0.41
N LYS A 313 10.99 4.64 0.17
CA LYS A 313 10.46 5.84 0.82
C LYS A 313 11.49 6.97 0.77
N VAL A 314 11.02 8.17 0.46
CA VAL A 314 11.79 9.41 0.58
C VAL A 314 11.10 10.30 1.59
N MET A 315 11.85 10.96 2.45
CA MET A 315 11.32 11.98 3.37
C MET A 315 12.30 13.15 3.50
N THR A 316 11.78 14.30 3.83
CA THR A 316 12.57 15.49 4.13
C THR A 316 12.68 15.65 5.65
N ASP A 317 13.91 15.67 6.13
CA ASP A 317 14.20 15.88 7.54
C ASP A 317 14.77 17.28 7.76
N PRO A 318 14.30 18.02 8.78
CA PRO A 318 14.74 19.41 9.00
C PRO A 318 16.23 19.56 9.33
N PHE A 319 16.87 18.50 9.85
CA PHE A 319 18.25 18.55 10.33
C PHE A 319 19.26 17.95 9.36
N VAL A 320 18.92 16.86 8.70
CA VAL A 320 19.83 16.13 7.80
C VAL A 320 19.45 16.27 6.33
N GLY A 321 18.32 16.90 6.04
CA GLY A 321 17.83 17.08 4.68
C GLY A 321 17.12 15.84 4.14
N ARG A 322 17.33 15.53 2.86
CA ARG A 322 16.65 14.42 2.19
C ARG A 322 17.18 13.07 2.66
N LEU A 323 16.29 12.24 3.15
CA LEU A 323 16.50 10.85 3.55
C LEU A 323 15.83 9.93 2.53
N THR A 324 16.59 8.98 1.99
CA THR A 324 16.07 7.94 1.11
C THR A 324 16.17 6.61 1.83
N PHE A 325 15.03 6.03 2.19
CA PHE A 325 14.94 4.68 2.77
C PHE A 325 15.04 3.65 1.66
N PHE A 326 15.84 2.64 1.89
CA PHE A 326 16.08 1.60 0.90
C PHE A 326 16.23 0.23 1.54
N ARG A 327 15.88 -0.81 0.79
CA ARG A 327 16.14 -2.19 1.12
C ARG A 327 17.23 -2.74 0.22
N VAL A 328 18.25 -3.36 0.82
CA VAL A 328 19.31 -4.07 0.09
C VAL A 328 18.85 -5.48 -0.25
N TYR A 329 18.84 -5.82 -1.53
CA TYR A 329 18.48 -7.15 -2.01
C TYR A 329 19.72 -8.01 -2.30
N SER A 330 20.83 -7.42 -2.73
CA SER A 330 22.09 -8.12 -2.95
C SER A 330 23.29 -7.21 -2.70
N GLY A 331 24.42 -7.82 -2.39
CA GLY A 331 25.69 -7.12 -2.23
C GLY A 331 25.82 -6.31 -0.96
N HIS A 332 26.76 -5.38 -0.97
CA HIS A 332 27.00 -4.46 0.14
C HIS A 332 27.29 -3.05 -0.38
N LEU A 333 27.08 -2.05 0.46
CA LEU A 333 27.32 -0.64 0.14
C LEU A 333 27.97 0.07 1.33
N SER A 334 29.02 0.84 1.06
CA SER A 334 29.74 1.61 2.06
C SER A 334 29.42 3.10 1.97
N SER A 335 29.41 3.77 3.11
CA SER A 335 29.29 5.23 3.19
C SER A 335 30.39 5.92 2.38
N GLY A 336 30.06 7.01 1.68
CA GLY A 336 30.98 7.77 0.83
C GLY A 336 31.24 7.19 -0.55
N SER A 337 30.69 6.01 -0.88
CA SER A 337 30.78 5.38 -2.20
C SER A 337 29.81 6.00 -3.23
N TYR A 338 29.69 5.37 -4.39
CA TYR A 338 28.77 5.77 -5.45
C TYR A 338 27.81 4.63 -5.77
N VAL A 339 26.61 4.99 -6.17
CA VAL A 339 25.58 4.08 -6.70
C VAL A 339 25.07 4.61 -8.04
N LEU A 340 24.59 3.70 -8.88
CA LEU A 340 23.81 4.03 -10.06
C LEU A 340 22.33 3.95 -9.69
N ASN A 341 21.59 5.04 -9.88
CA ASN A 341 20.15 5.01 -9.99
C ASN A 341 19.81 4.53 -11.40
N SER A 342 19.56 3.24 -11.56
CA SER A 342 19.35 2.61 -12.86
C SER A 342 18.01 2.95 -13.50
N THR A 343 17.01 3.32 -12.69
CA THR A 343 15.71 3.77 -13.20
C THR A 343 15.81 5.09 -13.96
N LYS A 344 16.74 5.97 -13.54
CA LYS A 344 16.96 7.30 -14.14
C LYS A 344 18.28 7.43 -14.89
N ASP A 345 19.09 6.38 -14.88
CA ASP A 345 20.45 6.36 -15.44
C ASP A 345 21.34 7.52 -14.91
N VAL A 346 21.33 7.72 -13.59
CA VAL A 346 22.07 8.79 -12.94
C VAL A 346 22.95 8.21 -11.82
N LYS A 347 24.24 8.55 -11.86
CA LYS A 347 25.20 8.20 -10.81
C LYS A 347 25.09 9.19 -9.65
N GLU A 348 24.91 8.67 -8.44
CA GLU A 348 24.78 9.47 -7.22
C GLU A 348 25.83 9.08 -6.17
N ARG A 349 26.26 10.05 -5.38
CA ARG A 349 27.17 9.80 -4.27
C ARG A 349 26.38 9.45 -3.02
N VAL A 350 26.73 8.34 -2.40
CA VAL A 350 26.24 7.94 -1.09
C VAL A 350 26.87 8.85 -0.04
N GLY A 351 26.06 9.63 0.63
CA GLY A 351 26.53 10.47 1.75
C GLY A 351 26.73 9.61 3.00
N ARG A 352 25.93 9.84 4.03
CA ARG A 352 25.90 9.02 5.25
C ARG A 352 24.87 7.90 5.12
N LEU A 353 25.20 6.76 5.72
CA LEU A 353 24.25 5.66 5.90
C LEU A 353 23.72 5.70 7.34
N LEU A 354 22.44 5.57 7.50
CA LEU A 354 21.76 5.65 8.78
C LEU A 354 20.90 4.41 9.02
N LEU A 355 21.04 3.83 10.20
CA LEU A 355 20.07 2.89 10.74
C LEU A 355 19.03 3.69 11.50
N MET A 356 17.77 3.51 11.15
CA MET A 356 16.66 4.27 11.72
C MET A 356 15.98 3.51 12.85
N HIS A 357 15.57 4.24 13.87
CA HIS A 357 14.75 3.77 14.98
C HIS A 357 13.67 4.81 15.22
N ALA A 358 12.56 4.66 14.48
CA ALA A 358 11.56 5.73 14.37
C ALA A 358 12.24 7.05 13.98
N ASN A 359 12.27 8.06 14.82
CA ASN A 359 12.95 9.34 14.58
C ASN A 359 14.43 9.39 15.03
N ASN A 360 14.90 8.35 15.75
CA ASN A 360 16.30 8.30 16.18
C ASN A 360 17.18 7.68 15.07
N ARG A 361 18.43 8.18 14.95
CA ARG A 361 19.35 7.87 13.87
C ARG A 361 20.66 7.38 14.44
N THR A 362 21.16 6.28 13.91
CA THR A 362 22.50 5.77 14.20
C THR A 362 23.27 5.71 12.89
N GLU A 363 24.41 6.42 12.82
CA GLU A 363 25.28 6.39 11.66
C GLU A 363 26.02 5.04 11.58
N ILE A 364 26.01 4.45 10.40
CA ILE A 364 26.68 3.17 10.10
C ILE A 364 27.61 3.33 8.90
N SER A 365 28.66 2.52 8.86
CA SER A 365 29.65 2.57 7.78
C SER A 365 29.23 1.78 6.54
N ASP A 366 28.53 0.67 6.76
CA ASP A 366 28.21 -0.31 5.72
C ASP A 366 26.80 -0.87 5.90
N VAL A 367 26.18 -1.24 4.79
CA VAL A 367 24.94 -2.02 4.74
C VAL A 367 25.13 -3.24 3.86
N TYR A 368 24.39 -4.28 4.17
CA TYR A 368 24.52 -5.61 3.56
C TYR A 368 23.17 -6.11 3.05
N THR A 369 23.20 -7.19 2.27
CA THR A 369 21.99 -7.89 1.81
C THR A 369 20.98 -8.08 2.95
N GLY A 370 19.72 -7.79 2.70
CA GLY A 370 18.63 -7.92 3.69
C GLY A 370 18.51 -6.73 4.65
N ASP A 371 19.42 -5.75 4.62
CA ASP A 371 19.34 -4.58 5.48
C ASP A 371 18.28 -3.58 4.96
N ILE A 372 17.62 -2.92 5.91
CA ILE A 372 16.76 -1.76 5.68
C ILE A 372 17.44 -0.57 6.36
N ALA A 373 17.77 0.45 5.60
CA ALA A 373 18.51 1.61 6.07
C ALA A 373 18.08 2.89 5.32
N ALA A 374 18.67 4.02 5.68
CA ALA A 374 18.47 5.28 4.99
C ALA A 374 19.80 5.88 4.49
N ILE A 375 19.76 6.51 3.31
CA ILE A 375 20.87 7.28 2.74
C ILE A 375 20.56 8.75 2.84
N VAL A 376 21.53 9.53 3.31
CA VAL A 376 21.50 11.00 3.26
C VAL A 376 22.19 11.49 2.01
N GLY A 377 21.56 12.41 1.27
CA GLY A 377 22.24 13.19 0.24
C GLY A 377 22.02 12.74 -1.19
N LEU A 378 21.19 11.73 -1.45
CA LEU A 378 20.73 11.44 -2.81
C LEU A 378 19.80 12.56 -3.29
N LYS A 379 20.07 13.08 -4.49
CA LYS A 379 19.35 14.27 -5.02
C LYS A 379 18.26 13.91 -6.02
N ASN A 380 18.53 12.89 -6.84
CA ASN A 380 17.65 12.52 -7.97
C ASN A 380 16.79 11.30 -7.67
N THR A 381 17.15 10.50 -6.67
CA THR A 381 16.44 9.27 -6.31
C THR A 381 15.07 9.59 -5.73
N THR A 382 14.04 8.96 -6.25
CA THR A 382 12.64 9.04 -5.77
C THR A 382 12.15 7.66 -5.32
N THR A 383 10.97 7.61 -4.71
CA THR A 383 10.34 6.37 -4.30
C THR A 383 10.09 5.47 -5.52
N GLY A 384 10.49 4.21 -5.44
CA GLY A 384 10.40 3.22 -6.52
C GLY A 384 11.67 3.07 -7.36
N ASP A 385 12.65 3.98 -7.21
CA ASP A 385 13.90 3.89 -7.97
C ASP A 385 14.79 2.73 -7.49
N THR A 386 15.49 2.09 -8.42
CA THR A 386 16.50 1.09 -8.14
C THR A 386 17.87 1.71 -8.01
N LEU A 387 18.59 1.35 -6.96
CA LEU A 387 19.99 1.70 -6.73
C LEU A 387 20.86 0.45 -6.90
N CYS A 388 21.89 0.51 -7.73
CA CYS A 388 22.72 -0.67 -8.03
C CYS A 388 24.18 -0.34 -8.28
N ASP A 389 24.97 -1.41 -8.47
CA ASP A 389 26.36 -1.31 -8.91
C ASP A 389 26.42 -0.85 -10.37
N GLU A 390 27.25 0.17 -10.65
CA GLU A 390 27.42 0.76 -11.99
C GLU A 390 27.94 -0.25 -13.03
N LYS A 391 28.72 -1.24 -12.62
CA LYS A 391 29.34 -2.21 -13.54
C LYS A 391 28.40 -3.35 -13.95
N LYS A 392 27.40 -3.61 -13.12
CA LYS A 392 26.38 -4.64 -13.35
C LYS A 392 25.00 -4.07 -13.02
N PRO A 393 24.50 -3.17 -13.87
CA PRO A 393 23.22 -2.52 -13.62
C PRO A 393 22.07 -3.52 -13.63
N VAL A 394 21.06 -3.23 -12.83
CA VAL A 394 19.77 -3.92 -12.80
C VAL A 394 18.69 -2.90 -12.49
N ILE A 395 17.55 -3.02 -13.12
CA ILE A 395 16.32 -2.33 -12.75
C ILE A 395 15.42 -3.39 -12.13
N LEU A 396 15.13 -3.25 -10.85
CA LEU A 396 14.15 -4.08 -10.16
C LEU A 396 12.76 -3.66 -10.60
N GLU A 397 11.77 -4.51 -10.37
CA GLU A 397 10.38 -4.19 -10.69
C GLU A 397 9.97 -2.84 -10.10
N SER A 398 9.38 -1.99 -10.95
CA SER A 398 8.93 -0.66 -10.54
C SER A 398 7.68 -0.74 -9.67
N MET A 399 7.55 0.19 -8.72
CA MET A 399 6.31 0.36 -7.95
C MET A 399 5.29 1.13 -8.78
N GLU A 400 4.10 0.58 -8.92
CA GLU A 400 2.96 1.29 -9.48
C GLU A 400 2.19 1.98 -8.35
N PHE A 401 1.78 3.22 -8.58
CA PHE A 401 1.04 4.02 -7.62
C PHE A 401 -0.34 4.36 -8.17
N PRO A 402 -1.41 4.24 -7.36
CA PRO A 402 -2.74 4.62 -7.80
C PRO A 402 -2.85 6.13 -8.07
N GLU A 403 -3.69 6.47 -9.01
CA GLU A 403 -4.02 7.87 -9.28
C GLU A 403 -4.85 8.48 -8.15
N PRO A 404 -4.61 9.76 -7.80
CA PRO A 404 -5.41 10.45 -6.81
C PRO A 404 -6.88 10.54 -7.21
N VAL A 405 -7.78 10.52 -6.23
CA VAL A 405 -9.23 10.47 -6.45
C VAL A 405 -9.97 11.75 -6.05
N ILE A 406 -9.36 12.62 -5.23
CA ILE A 406 -9.92 13.93 -4.89
C ILE A 406 -8.93 15.05 -5.14
N GLU A 407 -9.46 16.23 -5.39
CA GLU A 407 -8.70 17.44 -5.64
C GLU A 407 -9.24 18.61 -4.81
N VAL A 408 -8.34 19.48 -4.33
CA VAL A 408 -8.72 20.72 -3.65
C VAL A 408 -7.84 21.86 -4.15
N ALA A 409 -8.44 23.04 -4.32
CA ALA A 409 -7.68 24.25 -4.57
C ALA A 409 -7.04 24.76 -3.29
N VAL A 410 -5.78 25.19 -3.37
CA VAL A 410 -5.01 25.72 -2.26
C VAL A 410 -4.52 27.12 -2.59
N GLU A 411 -4.84 28.07 -1.74
CA GLU A 411 -4.44 29.48 -1.94
C GLU A 411 -3.60 29.96 -0.74
N PRO A 412 -2.42 30.55 -0.97
CA PRO A 412 -1.63 31.09 0.12
C PRO A 412 -2.34 32.28 0.75
N LYS A 413 -2.30 32.42 2.09
CA LYS A 413 -2.91 33.55 2.78
C LYS A 413 -2.17 34.87 2.55
N SER A 414 -0.90 34.83 2.18
CA SER A 414 -0.08 36.00 1.92
C SER A 414 0.86 35.79 0.72
N LYS A 415 1.35 36.90 0.13
CA LYS A 415 2.37 36.81 -0.94
C LYS A 415 3.68 36.15 -0.47
N ALA A 416 4.05 36.33 0.81
CA ALA A 416 5.22 35.70 1.38
C ALA A 416 5.06 34.17 1.50
N ASP A 417 3.83 33.69 1.65
CA ASP A 417 3.53 32.25 1.69
C ASP A 417 3.53 31.61 0.32
N GLN A 418 3.38 32.37 -0.76
CA GLN A 418 3.28 31.82 -2.12
C GLN A 418 4.57 31.10 -2.56
N GLU A 419 5.74 31.71 -2.35
CA GLU A 419 7.03 31.07 -2.68
C GLU A 419 7.30 29.86 -1.77
N LYS A 420 7.03 30.00 -0.48
CA LYS A 420 7.19 28.92 0.49
C LYS A 420 6.23 27.77 0.20
N MET A 421 4.99 28.06 -0.21
CA MET A 421 4.00 27.07 -0.58
C MET A 421 4.47 26.22 -1.78
N GLY A 422 5.02 26.85 -2.82
CA GLY A 422 5.57 26.11 -3.96
C GLY A 422 6.68 25.12 -3.55
N ILE A 423 7.60 25.57 -2.69
CA ILE A 423 8.69 24.72 -2.16
C ILE A 423 8.13 23.58 -1.29
N ALA A 424 7.17 23.89 -0.40
CA ALA A 424 6.55 22.90 0.47
C ALA A 424 5.81 21.82 -0.33
N LEU A 425 4.97 22.23 -1.29
CA LEU A 425 4.22 21.34 -2.14
C LEU A 425 5.13 20.44 -3.00
N GLN A 426 6.21 20.99 -3.54
CA GLN A 426 7.20 20.22 -4.28
C GLN A 426 7.84 19.14 -3.39
N LYS A 427 8.28 19.49 -2.18
CA LYS A 427 8.89 18.53 -1.26
C LYS A 427 7.92 17.44 -0.85
N LEU A 428 6.67 17.80 -0.55
CA LEU A 428 5.63 16.81 -0.21
C LEU A 428 5.33 15.88 -1.38
N ALA A 429 5.31 16.38 -2.61
CA ALA A 429 5.13 15.57 -3.82
C ALA A 429 6.34 14.64 -4.11
N GLU A 430 7.56 15.03 -3.69
CA GLU A 430 8.74 14.16 -3.77
C GLU A 430 8.68 13.01 -2.75
N GLU A 431 8.01 13.22 -1.61
CA GLU A 431 7.84 12.21 -0.56
C GLU A 431 6.71 11.22 -0.88
N ASP A 432 5.61 11.72 -1.42
CA ASP A 432 4.41 10.95 -1.70
C ASP A 432 4.05 10.95 -3.19
N PRO A 433 4.28 9.85 -3.90
CA PRO A 433 3.99 9.75 -5.34
C PRO A 433 2.49 9.79 -5.68
N THR A 434 1.58 9.63 -4.71
CA THR A 434 0.14 9.77 -4.90
C THR A 434 -0.37 11.18 -4.65
N PHE A 435 0.48 12.05 -4.14
CA PHE A 435 0.20 13.47 -4.00
C PHE A 435 0.63 14.21 -5.26
N ARG A 436 -0.30 14.83 -5.94
CA ARG A 436 -0.03 15.61 -7.16
C ARG A 436 -0.36 17.06 -6.95
N VAL A 437 0.42 17.90 -7.61
CA VAL A 437 0.26 19.36 -7.60
C VAL A 437 0.25 19.85 -9.02
N HIS A 438 -0.77 20.60 -9.39
CA HIS A 438 -0.83 21.26 -10.69
C HIS A 438 -1.46 22.65 -10.55
N THR A 439 -1.24 23.48 -11.55
CA THR A 439 -1.91 24.78 -11.65
C THR A 439 -3.03 24.67 -12.66
N ASP A 440 -4.24 24.97 -12.23
CA ASP A 440 -5.39 25.06 -13.13
C ASP A 440 -5.15 26.21 -14.12
N GLN A 441 -5.18 25.88 -15.40
CA GLN A 441 -4.84 26.84 -16.47
C GLN A 441 -5.91 27.92 -16.69
N GLU A 442 -7.16 27.65 -16.31
CA GLU A 442 -8.26 28.59 -16.47
C GLU A 442 -8.36 29.54 -15.28
N THR A 443 -8.26 29.00 -14.08
CA THR A 443 -8.41 29.79 -12.83
C THR A 443 -7.10 30.34 -12.29
N GLY A 444 -5.95 29.77 -12.72
CA GLY A 444 -4.63 30.08 -12.17
C GLY A 444 -4.41 29.60 -10.73
N GLN A 445 -5.35 28.84 -10.17
CA GLN A 445 -5.26 28.30 -8.82
C GLN A 445 -4.30 27.12 -8.75
N THR A 446 -3.61 26.98 -7.64
CA THR A 446 -2.85 25.78 -7.33
C THR A 446 -3.82 24.73 -6.82
N VAL A 447 -3.86 23.57 -7.47
CA VAL A 447 -4.70 22.42 -7.10
C VAL A 447 -3.80 21.32 -6.61
N ILE A 448 -4.18 20.70 -5.49
CA ILE A 448 -3.56 19.52 -4.93
C ILE A 448 -4.51 18.34 -5.02
N ALA A 449 -3.99 17.18 -5.39
CA ALA A 449 -4.74 15.95 -5.55
C ALA A 449 -4.19 14.85 -4.63
N GLY A 450 -5.06 14.01 -4.08
CA GLY A 450 -4.70 12.94 -3.14
C GLY A 450 -5.73 11.82 -3.07
N MET A 451 -5.44 10.83 -2.21
CA MET A 451 -6.22 9.59 -2.10
C MET A 451 -7.49 9.74 -1.27
N GLY A 452 -7.64 10.79 -0.48
CA GLY A 452 -8.80 11.03 0.37
C GLY A 452 -8.75 12.35 1.11
N GLU A 453 -9.83 12.71 1.79
CA GLU A 453 -9.93 13.96 2.55
C GLU A 453 -8.88 14.04 3.67
N LEU A 454 -8.71 12.94 4.41
CA LEU A 454 -7.73 12.87 5.50
C LEU A 454 -6.30 12.99 4.95
N HIS A 455 -6.00 12.36 3.83
CA HIS A 455 -4.69 12.47 3.17
C HIS A 455 -4.35 13.93 2.86
N LEU A 456 -5.25 14.65 2.20
CA LEU A 456 -5.04 16.06 1.87
C LEU A 456 -4.98 16.96 3.12
N ASP A 457 -5.81 16.70 4.13
CA ASP A 457 -5.80 17.44 5.40
C ASP A 457 -4.48 17.27 6.15
N VAL A 458 -3.92 16.06 6.17
CA VAL A 458 -2.59 15.79 6.74
C VAL A 458 -1.51 16.58 6.01
N LEU A 459 -1.50 16.57 4.67
CA LEU A 459 -0.50 17.27 3.87
C LEU A 459 -0.57 18.80 4.07
N VAL A 460 -1.76 19.35 4.14
CA VAL A 460 -1.96 20.78 4.41
C VAL A 460 -1.53 21.15 5.83
N THR A 461 -1.80 20.28 6.80
CA THR A 461 -1.33 20.51 8.18
C THR A 461 0.19 20.42 8.24
N ARG A 462 0.83 19.50 7.51
CA ARG A 462 2.29 19.43 7.36
C ARG A 462 2.88 20.68 6.72
N MET A 463 2.23 21.26 5.70
CA MET A 463 2.68 22.55 5.15
C MET A 463 2.75 23.64 6.21
N LYS A 464 1.77 23.69 7.10
CA LYS A 464 1.74 24.67 8.21
C LYS A 464 2.82 24.38 9.26
N ASP A 465 2.91 23.13 9.73
CA ASP A 465 3.74 22.78 10.88
C ASP A 465 5.24 22.65 10.50
N GLU A 466 5.56 22.09 9.33
CA GLU A 466 6.93 21.83 8.91
C GLU A 466 7.53 22.98 8.09
N PHE A 467 6.71 23.68 7.30
CA PHE A 467 7.18 24.72 6.37
C PHE A 467 6.73 26.13 6.75
N ALA A 468 5.95 26.27 7.81
CA ALA A 468 5.36 27.54 8.26
C ALA A 468 4.61 28.27 7.13
N VAL A 469 3.78 27.54 6.37
CA VAL A 469 2.95 28.04 5.27
C VAL A 469 1.49 27.95 5.68
N GLU A 470 0.79 29.09 5.71
CA GLU A 470 -0.65 29.12 5.89
C GLU A 470 -1.37 29.24 4.54
N ALA A 471 -2.34 28.35 4.29
CA ALA A 471 -3.13 28.32 3.08
C ALA A 471 -4.62 28.23 3.37
N ASN A 472 -5.43 28.78 2.48
CA ASN A 472 -6.87 28.52 2.42
C ASN A 472 -7.11 27.32 1.52
N ILE A 473 -8.00 26.43 1.96
CA ILE A 473 -8.36 25.21 1.22
C ILE A 473 -9.75 25.41 0.64
N GLY A 474 -9.90 25.14 -0.64
CA GLY A 474 -11.19 25.12 -1.32
C GLY A 474 -12.03 23.90 -0.93
N LYS A 475 -13.24 23.80 -1.47
CA LYS A 475 -14.07 22.61 -1.29
C LYS A 475 -13.48 21.45 -2.07
N PRO A 476 -13.49 20.22 -1.53
CA PRO A 476 -13.07 19.03 -2.26
C PRO A 476 -13.84 18.89 -3.57
N GLN A 477 -13.13 18.51 -4.63
CA GLN A 477 -13.71 18.18 -5.92
C GLN A 477 -13.34 16.74 -6.27
N VAL A 478 -14.21 16.08 -7.02
CA VAL A 478 -13.98 14.72 -7.48
C VAL A 478 -13.09 14.75 -8.70
N ALA A 479 -12.05 13.95 -8.71
CA ALA A 479 -11.23 13.72 -9.88
C ALA A 479 -11.93 12.76 -10.85
N TYR A 480 -12.79 13.34 -11.69
CA TYR A 480 -13.46 12.59 -12.76
C TYR A 480 -12.44 12.08 -13.78
N ARG A 481 -12.84 11.05 -14.54
CA ARG A 481 -12.08 10.50 -15.67
C ARG A 481 -12.99 10.44 -16.91
N GLU A 482 -12.37 10.29 -18.06
CA GLU A 482 -13.09 10.04 -19.31
C GLU A 482 -12.67 8.69 -19.88
N THR A 483 -13.54 8.04 -20.65
CA THR A 483 -13.20 6.84 -21.41
C THR A 483 -14.04 6.75 -22.67
N LEU A 484 -13.74 5.78 -23.53
CA LEU A 484 -14.44 5.54 -24.78
C LEU A 484 -15.40 4.36 -24.64
N ARG A 485 -16.56 4.41 -25.29
CA ARG A 485 -17.52 3.30 -25.35
C ARG A 485 -17.47 2.52 -26.65
N GLN A 486 -16.94 3.10 -27.70
CA GLN A 486 -17.01 2.55 -29.05
C GLN A 486 -15.68 2.73 -29.77
N ALA A 487 -15.28 1.68 -30.48
CA ALA A 487 -14.15 1.75 -31.38
C ALA A 487 -14.46 2.57 -32.63
N ALA A 488 -13.53 3.39 -33.07
CA ALA A 488 -13.61 4.09 -34.34
C ALA A 488 -12.24 4.54 -34.87
N ASP A 489 -12.16 4.71 -36.18
CA ASP A 489 -11.01 5.25 -36.89
C ASP A 489 -11.12 6.78 -36.94
N CYS A 490 -10.09 7.45 -36.43
CA CYS A 490 -10.04 8.91 -36.32
C CYS A 490 -8.86 9.47 -37.10
N GLU A 491 -9.13 10.48 -37.88
CA GLU A 491 -8.12 11.20 -38.65
C GLU A 491 -7.61 12.42 -37.88
N GLY A 492 -6.30 12.55 -37.77
CA GLY A 492 -5.67 13.76 -37.27
C GLY A 492 -4.79 14.37 -38.33
N LYS A 493 -5.14 15.56 -38.81
CA LYS A 493 -4.39 16.24 -39.84
C LYS A 493 -4.09 17.67 -39.45
N TYR A 494 -2.80 18.00 -39.44
CA TYR A 494 -2.33 19.35 -39.15
C TYR A 494 -1.48 19.86 -40.28
N ILE A 495 -1.95 20.95 -40.93
CA ILE A 495 -1.26 21.64 -42.02
C ILE A 495 -1.21 23.12 -41.70
N LYS A 496 -0.02 23.70 -41.68
CA LYS A 496 0.17 25.12 -41.47
C LYS A 496 1.21 25.64 -42.49
N GLN A 497 0.83 26.58 -43.34
CA GLN A 497 1.74 27.28 -44.23
C GLN A 497 1.78 28.77 -43.82
N SER A 498 2.94 29.27 -43.46
CA SER A 498 3.17 30.67 -43.12
C SER A 498 4.49 31.11 -43.74
N GLY A 499 4.49 31.57 -45.00
CA GLY A 499 5.56 32.34 -45.65
C GLY A 499 7.00 31.81 -45.51
N GLY A 500 7.21 30.50 -45.45
CA GLY A 500 8.49 29.82 -45.25
C GLY A 500 8.30 28.30 -45.18
N ARG A 501 9.14 27.57 -44.39
CA ARG A 501 8.98 26.12 -44.16
C ARG A 501 7.64 25.86 -43.48
N GLY A 502 6.80 25.05 -44.13
CA GLY A 502 5.48 24.67 -43.58
C GLY A 502 5.54 23.69 -42.43
N GLN A 503 4.39 23.32 -41.92
CA GLN A 503 4.23 22.23 -40.96
C GLN A 503 3.20 21.24 -41.50
N TYR A 504 3.54 19.95 -41.52
CA TYR A 504 2.67 18.89 -41.99
C TYR A 504 2.76 17.67 -41.09
N GLY A 505 1.63 17.24 -40.54
CA GLY A 505 1.47 15.99 -39.82
C GLY A 505 0.10 15.38 -40.12
N HIS A 506 0.05 14.10 -40.45
CA HIS A 506 -1.19 13.41 -40.78
C HIS A 506 -1.12 11.97 -40.28
N VAL A 507 -2.09 11.58 -39.46
CA VAL A 507 -2.18 10.25 -38.83
C VAL A 507 -3.62 9.75 -38.87
N TRP A 508 -3.75 8.43 -39.00
CA TRP A 508 -4.99 7.72 -38.76
C TRP A 508 -4.78 6.81 -37.54
N VAL A 509 -5.59 7.01 -36.53
CA VAL A 509 -5.53 6.27 -35.28
C VAL A 509 -6.87 5.61 -35.01
N LYS A 510 -6.87 4.31 -34.80
CA LYS A 510 -8.02 3.57 -34.30
C LYS A 510 -8.02 3.66 -32.78
N PHE A 511 -9.04 4.26 -32.22
CA PHE A 511 -9.26 4.26 -30.77
C PHE A 511 -10.27 3.20 -30.39
N GLU A 512 -9.98 2.45 -29.33
CA GLU A 512 -10.81 1.38 -28.83
C GLU A 512 -10.88 1.44 -27.28
N PRO A 513 -12.02 1.07 -26.68
CA PRO A 513 -12.05 0.82 -25.22
C PRO A 513 -11.06 -0.27 -24.83
N ASN A 514 -10.35 -0.08 -23.72
CA ASN A 514 -9.36 -1.03 -23.19
C ASN A 514 -9.59 -1.27 -21.67
N PRO A 515 -10.73 -1.84 -21.26
CA PRO A 515 -11.14 -1.92 -19.86
C PRO A 515 -10.06 -2.54 -18.97
N ASP A 516 -9.78 -1.87 -17.83
CA ASP A 516 -8.86 -2.30 -16.77
C ASP A 516 -7.40 -2.52 -17.21
N LYS A 517 -7.01 -2.01 -18.40
CA LYS A 517 -5.65 -2.16 -18.92
C LYS A 517 -4.93 -0.81 -19.13
N GLY A 518 -5.58 0.28 -18.79
CA GLY A 518 -5.03 1.61 -18.97
C GLY A 518 -4.80 2.00 -20.43
N TYR A 519 -3.76 2.81 -20.66
CA TYR A 519 -3.40 3.23 -22.00
C TYR A 519 -2.49 2.21 -22.70
N GLU A 520 -2.84 1.83 -23.91
CA GLU A 520 -2.04 0.96 -24.77
C GLU A 520 -1.84 1.59 -26.14
N PHE A 521 -0.59 1.71 -26.59
CA PHE A 521 -0.27 2.16 -27.93
C PHE A 521 0.20 0.99 -28.81
N VAL A 522 -0.33 0.91 -30.02
CA VAL A 522 0.04 -0.12 -30.99
C VAL A 522 0.49 0.54 -32.29
N ASP A 523 1.71 0.23 -32.70
CA ASP A 523 2.22 0.56 -34.02
C ASP A 523 1.80 -0.51 -35.02
N ALA A 524 0.93 -0.13 -35.96
CA ALA A 524 0.45 -0.98 -37.06
C ALA A 524 0.78 -0.35 -38.44
N ILE A 525 1.77 0.54 -38.50
CA ILE A 525 2.17 1.20 -39.76
C ILE A 525 2.78 0.19 -40.73
N VAL A 526 2.28 0.20 -41.96
CA VAL A 526 2.78 -0.64 -43.05
C VAL A 526 3.27 0.28 -44.16
N GLY A 527 4.40 -0.09 -44.79
CA GLY A 527 4.92 0.63 -45.97
C GLY A 527 5.58 1.98 -45.68
N GLY A 528 5.79 2.36 -44.43
CA GLY A 528 6.51 3.58 -44.04
C GLY A 528 5.73 4.87 -44.33
N VAL A 529 4.41 4.82 -44.41
CA VAL A 529 3.53 6.00 -44.63
C VAL A 529 3.68 7.07 -43.54
N VAL A 530 4.07 6.64 -42.32
CA VAL A 530 4.59 7.50 -41.27
C VAL A 530 6.02 7.07 -40.97
N PRO A 531 7.02 7.97 -41.07
CA PRO A 531 8.41 7.66 -40.75
C PRO A 531 8.58 7.16 -39.31
N ARG A 532 9.47 6.19 -39.10
CA ARG A 532 9.68 5.56 -37.80
C ARG A 532 10.02 6.54 -36.68
N GLU A 533 10.72 7.61 -37.00
CA GLU A 533 11.11 8.69 -36.08
C GLU A 533 9.90 9.44 -35.48
N TYR A 534 8.76 9.49 -36.22
CA TYR A 534 7.57 10.19 -35.75
C TYR A 534 6.58 9.29 -34.99
N ILE A 535 6.72 7.96 -35.02
CA ILE A 535 5.83 7.04 -34.33
C ILE A 535 5.87 7.25 -32.80
N PRO A 536 7.04 7.34 -32.13
CA PRO A 536 7.10 7.66 -30.70
C PRO A 536 6.57 9.06 -30.38
N VAL A 537 6.68 10.00 -31.32
CA VAL A 537 6.16 11.35 -31.15
C VAL A 537 4.63 11.37 -31.17
N VAL A 538 4.02 10.55 -32.03
CA VAL A 538 2.56 10.35 -32.07
C VAL A 538 2.08 9.75 -30.74
N ASP A 539 2.72 8.71 -30.25
CA ASP A 539 2.41 8.10 -28.96
C ASP A 539 2.48 9.13 -27.82
N LYS A 540 3.59 9.86 -27.73
CA LYS A 540 3.74 10.94 -26.74
C LYS A 540 2.68 12.03 -26.88
N GLY A 541 2.34 12.40 -28.11
CA GLY A 541 1.29 13.37 -28.41
C GLY A 541 -0.10 12.90 -27.97
N LEU A 542 -0.40 11.62 -28.14
CA LEU A 542 -1.63 11.01 -27.64
C LEU A 542 -1.66 10.97 -26.12
N GLN A 543 -0.59 10.55 -25.45
CA GLN A 543 -0.51 10.53 -23.99
C GLN A 543 -0.74 11.91 -23.39
N GLU A 544 -0.15 12.97 -23.96
CA GLU A 544 -0.37 14.34 -23.49
C GLU A 544 -1.82 14.80 -23.76
N ALA A 545 -2.39 14.45 -24.90
CA ALA A 545 -3.77 14.81 -25.24
C ALA A 545 -4.80 14.07 -24.35
N LEU A 546 -4.52 12.83 -23.98
CA LEU A 546 -5.35 12.06 -23.06
C LEU A 546 -5.43 12.67 -21.66
N GLN A 547 -4.43 13.43 -21.23
CA GLN A 547 -4.47 14.11 -19.93
C GLN A 547 -5.51 15.24 -19.87
N THR A 548 -5.88 15.80 -21.01
CA THR A 548 -6.89 16.87 -21.09
C THR A 548 -8.27 16.38 -21.52
N GLY A 549 -8.39 15.11 -21.88
CA GLY A 549 -9.65 14.52 -22.32
C GLY A 549 -10.29 15.17 -23.56
N VAL A 550 -11.53 14.82 -23.82
CA VAL A 550 -12.29 15.33 -24.98
C VAL A 550 -13.70 15.82 -24.64
N LEU A 551 -14.23 15.50 -23.44
CA LEU A 551 -15.58 15.88 -23.02
C LEU A 551 -15.59 17.10 -22.10
N ALA A 552 -14.92 16.98 -20.97
CA ALA A 552 -15.00 17.95 -19.87
C ALA A 552 -13.62 18.36 -19.34
N GLY A 553 -12.56 17.95 -20.02
CA GLY A 553 -11.19 18.31 -19.62
C GLY A 553 -10.55 17.35 -18.61
N TYR A 554 -11.17 16.20 -18.34
CA TYR A 554 -10.62 15.22 -17.40
C TYR A 554 -9.75 14.17 -18.12
N PRO A 555 -8.71 13.64 -17.44
CA PRO A 555 -7.87 12.61 -18.03
C PRO A 555 -8.65 11.40 -18.53
N MET A 556 -8.30 10.89 -19.70
CA MET A 556 -8.88 9.67 -20.26
C MET A 556 -8.12 8.46 -19.82
N ILE A 557 -8.83 7.41 -19.45
CA ILE A 557 -8.28 6.09 -19.04
C ILE A 557 -8.87 4.99 -19.92
N ASP A 558 -8.22 3.83 -19.89
CA ASP A 558 -8.67 2.61 -20.57
C ASP A 558 -8.88 2.78 -22.07
N VAL A 559 -7.89 3.34 -22.73
CA VAL A 559 -7.89 3.64 -24.15
C VAL A 559 -6.77 2.90 -24.87
N LYS A 560 -7.11 2.12 -25.88
CA LYS A 560 -6.15 1.55 -26.82
C LYS A 560 -6.13 2.40 -28.08
N ALA A 561 -4.92 2.83 -28.47
CA ALA A 561 -4.67 3.63 -29.67
C ALA A 561 -3.80 2.82 -30.64
N THR A 562 -4.32 2.49 -31.81
CA THR A 562 -3.59 1.80 -32.88
C THR A 562 -3.32 2.79 -34.00
N LEU A 563 -2.06 3.16 -34.19
CA LEU A 563 -1.62 3.97 -35.33
C LEU A 563 -1.46 3.04 -36.55
N PHE A 564 -2.33 3.16 -37.54
CA PHE A 564 -2.36 2.22 -38.69
C PHE A 564 -2.13 2.87 -40.07
N ASP A 565 -2.30 4.20 -40.20
CA ASP A 565 -2.08 4.90 -41.46
C ASP A 565 -1.70 6.37 -41.22
N GLY A 566 -1.30 7.04 -42.26
CA GLY A 566 -0.94 8.47 -42.25
C GLY A 566 -0.26 8.90 -43.51
N SER A 567 0.29 10.11 -43.50
CA SER A 567 1.17 10.60 -44.58
C SER A 567 2.14 11.65 -44.05
N TYR A 568 3.23 11.83 -44.74
CA TYR A 568 4.23 12.83 -44.41
C TYR A 568 4.61 13.65 -45.65
N HIS A 569 5.28 14.76 -45.41
CA HIS A 569 5.82 15.62 -46.47
C HIS A 569 7.32 15.81 -46.21
N ASP A 570 8.16 15.52 -47.22
CA ASP A 570 9.62 15.44 -47.06
C ASP A 570 10.26 16.71 -46.48
N VAL A 571 9.65 17.89 -46.71
CA VAL A 571 10.18 19.19 -46.27
C VAL A 571 9.47 19.75 -45.06
N ASP A 572 8.14 19.57 -44.96
CA ASP A 572 7.31 20.26 -43.98
C ASP A 572 6.94 19.39 -42.78
N SER A 573 7.20 18.08 -42.83
CA SER A 573 6.98 17.21 -41.66
C SER A 573 8.00 17.44 -40.57
N ASN A 574 7.54 17.49 -39.35
CA ASN A 574 8.36 17.62 -38.14
C ASN A 574 7.62 17.03 -36.92
N GLU A 575 8.35 16.83 -35.84
CA GLU A 575 7.82 16.26 -34.59
C GLU A 575 6.60 17.00 -34.03
N MET A 576 6.66 18.34 -34.02
CA MET A 576 5.56 19.17 -33.51
C MET A 576 4.29 18.98 -34.32
N ALA A 577 4.40 18.86 -35.64
CA ALA A 577 3.24 18.69 -36.55
C ALA A 577 2.57 17.32 -36.31
N PHE A 578 3.34 16.24 -36.11
CA PHE A 578 2.80 14.92 -35.79
C PHE A 578 2.20 14.87 -34.40
N LYS A 579 2.80 15.54 -33.42
CA LYS A 579 2.26 15.68 -32.07
C LYS A 579 0.89 16.39 -32.10
N ILE A 580 0.74 17.48 -32.85
CA ILE A 580 -0.54 18.19 -33.01
C ILE A 580 -1.53 17.33 -33.79
N ALA A 581 -1.10 16.63 -34.84
CA ALA A 581 -1.96 15.73 -35.59
C ALA A 581 -2.52 14.61 -34.69
N ALA A 582 -1.70 14.03 -33.82
CA ALA A 582 -2.14 13.06 -32.83
C ALA A 582 -3.25 13.62 -31.92
N SER A 583 -3.10 14.85 -31.42
CA SER A 583 -4.13 15.50 -30.59
C SER A 583 -5.42 15.75 -31.36
N PHE A 584 -5.34 16.04 -32.69
CA PHE A 584 -6.52 16.22 -33.52
C PHE A 584 -7.25 14.90 -33.78
N ALA A 585 -6.52 13.79 -33.95
CA ALA A 585 -7.13 12.47 -34.04
C ALA A 585 -7.92 12.13 -32.74
N LEU A 586 -7.36 12.42 -31.57
CA LEU A 586 -8.08 12.23 -30.31
C LEU A 586 -9.31 13.17 -30.20
N LYS A 587 -9.21 14.41 -30.65
CA LYS A 587 -10.38 15.32 -30.66
C LYS A 587 -11.50 14.79 -31.55
N GLU A 588 -11.18 14.14 -32.67
CA GLU A 588 -12.19 13.52 -33.54
C GLU A 588 -12.90 12.34 -32.83
N ALA A 589 -12.24 11.67 -31.94
CA ALA A 589 -12.82 10.60 -31.10
C ALA A 589 -14.03 11.08 -30.27
N LYS A 590 -14.10 12.39 -29.94
CA LYS A 590 -15.28 13.00 -29.29
C LYS A 590 -16.58 12.69 -30.04
N ASN A 591 -16.53 12.75 -31.36
CA ASN A 591 -17.71 12.56 -32.20
C ASN A 591 -17.97 11.10 -32.58
N LYS A 592 -16.92 10.29 -32.68
CA LYS A 592 -16.97 8.92 -33.21
C LYS A 592 -16.96 7.83 -32.17
N CYS A 593 -16.25 8.02 -31.05
CA CYS A 593 -16.01 6.95 -30.07
C CYS A 593 -16.95 6.98 -28.86
N LYS A 594 -17.96 7.86 -28.84
CA LYS A 594 -18.92 8.03 -27.75
C LYS A 594 -18.23 8.09 -26.37
N PRO A 595 -17.40 9.10 -26.12
CA PRO A 595 -16.76 9.24 -24.85
C PRO A 595 -17.78 9.46 -23.73
N VAL A 596 -17.46 8.96 -22.52
CA VAL A 596 -18.28 9.07 -21.33
C VAL A 596 -17.43 9.53 -20.15
N LEU A 597 -18.10 10.18 -19.19
CA LEU A 597 -17.50 10.62 -17.94
C LEU A 597 -17.58 9.50 -16.91
N LEU A 598 -16.49 9.29 -16.17
CA LEU A 598 -16.39 8.32 -15.11
C LEU A 598 -16.22 9.02 -13.75
N GLU A 599 -16.86 8.47 -12.73
CA GLU A 599 -16.71 8.89 -11.33
C GLU A 599 -16.12 7.76 -10.48
N PRO A 600 -15.32 8.09 -9.45
CA PRO A 600 -14.80 7.08 -8.53
C PRO A 600 -15.92 6.55 -7.63
N ILE A 601 -16.01 5.24 -7.55
CA ILE A 601 -16.92 4.51 -6.66
C ILE A 601 -16.15 4.01 -5.46
N MET A 602 -16.68 4.28 -4.28
CA MET A 602 -16.12 3.85 -3.01
C MET A 602 -16.86 2.63 -2.48
N LYS A 603 -16.13 1.62 -2.05
CA LYS A 603 -16.66 0.56 -1.19
C LYS A 603 -16.75 1.13 0.23
N VAL A 604 -17.95 1.30 0.70
CA VAL A 604 -18.26 1.88 2.01
C VAL A 604 -18.79 0.79 2.94
N GLU A 605 -18.19 0.68 4.10
CA GLU A 605 -18.68 -0.14 5.18
C GLU A 605 -19.14 0.76 6.33
N VAL A 606 -20.35 0.55 6.81
CA VAL A 606 -20.87 1.26 7.97
C VAL A 606 -21.23 0.27 9.07
N THR A 607 -20.66 0.46 10.24
CA THR A 607 -21.01 -0.28 11.45
C THR A 607 -21.88 0.59 12.36
N THR A 608 -23.07 0.12 12.70
CA THR A 608 -24.03 0.87 13.50
C THR A 608 -24.86 -0.07 14.39
N PRO A 609 -25.35 0.38 15.56
CA PRO A 609 -26.34 -0.38 16.32
C PRO A 609 -27.59 -0.64 15.46
N ASP A 610 -28.22 -1.79 15.67
CA ASP A 610 -29.36 -2.26 14.86
C ASP A 610 -30.51 -1.24 14.81
N GLU A 611 -30.74 -0.50 15.90
CA GLU A 611 -31.81 0.55 16.00
C GLU A 611 -31.63 1.70 14.97
N TYR A 612 -30.39 1.95 14.46
CA TYR A 612 -30.13 2.99 13.46
C TYR A 612 -29.94 2.44 12.05
N PHE A 613 -29.94 1.14 11.87
CA PHE A 613 -29.69 0.50 10.58
C PHE A 613 -30.58 1.04 9.45
N GLY A 614 -31.89 1.17 9.70
CA GLY A 614 -32.81 1.70 8.71
C GLY A 614 -32.52 3.14 8.27
N ASN A 615 -32.08 3.98 9.20
CA ASN A 615 -31.70 5.37 8.89
C ASN A 615 -30.42 5.43 8.07
N VAL A 616 -29.42 4.60 8.43
CA VAL A 616 -28.13 4.52 7.72
C VAL A 616 -28.32 3.97 6.30
N MET A 617 -29.10 2.90 6.15
CA MET A 617 -29.45 2.33 4.85
C MET A 617 -30.17 3.36 3.96
N GLY A 618 -31.13 4.09 4.53
CA GLY A 618 -31.85 5.15 3.82
C GLY A 618 -30.94 6.30 3.38
N ASP A 619 -30.03 6.76 4.25
CA ASP A 619 -29.06 7.82 3.91
C ASP A 619 -28.10 7.37 2.79
N LEU A 620 -27.51 6.18 2.89
CA LEU A 620 -26.63 5.64 1.82
C LEU A 620 -27.38 5.47 0.49
N THR A 621 -28.60 4.99 0.52
CA THR A 621 -29.42 4.87 -0.70
C THR A 621 -29.72 6.24 -1.32
N SER A 622 -30.02 7.25 -0.50
CA SER A 622 -30.23 8.63 -0.97
C SER A 622 -28.98 9.23 -1.62
N ARG A 623 -27.80 8.76 -1.25
CA ARG A 623 -26.48 9.11 -1.79
C ARG A 623 -26.09 8.26 -3.01
N ARG A 624 -27.04 7.71 -3.73
CA ARG A 624 -26.81 6.82 -4.88
C ARG A 624 -26.07 5.52 -4.50
N GLY A 625 -26.01 5.21 -3.20
CA GLY A 625 -25.37 4.01 -2.70
C GLY A 625 -26.14 2.74 -3.13
N ARG A 626 -25.41 1.73 -3.51
CA ARG A 626 -25.91 0.38 -3.84
C ARG A 626 -25.49 -0.57 -2.73
N PRO A 627 -26.40 -0.97 -1.82
CA PRO A 627 -26.10 -1.94 -0.78
C PRO A 627 -25.65 -3.27 -1.39
N LEU A 628 -24.59 -3.85 -0.85
CA LEU A 628 -24.04 -5.16 -1.25
C LEU A 628 -24.51 -6.26 -0.29
N GLY A 629 -24.58 -5.95 1.00
CA GLY A 629 -24.93 -6.90 2.03
C GLY A 629 -25.00 -6.28 3.41
N GLN A 630 -25.48 -7.06 4.36
CA GLN A 630 -25.48 -6.70 5.77
C GLN A 630 -25.08 -7.91 6.60
N GLU A 631 -24.43 -7.68 7.74
CA GLU A 631 -24.00 -8.73 8.66
C GLU A 631 -24.18 -8.25 10.10
N SER A 632 -24.72 -9.13 10.96
CA SER A 632 -24.80 -8.85 12.39
C SER A 632 -23.44 -9.13 13.04
N VAL A 633 -22.89 -8.14 13.72
CA VAL A 633 -21.58 -8.20 14.41
C VAL A 633 -21.81 -7.86 15.89
N GLY A 634 -21.98 -8.87 16.71
CA GLY A 634 -22.36 -8.67 18.13
C GLY A 634 -23.68 -7.90 18.28
N ASN A 635 -23.64 -6.75 18.93
CA ASN A 635 -24.80 -5.85 19.13
C ASN A 635 -24.91 -4.76 18.04
N ALA A 636 -24.17 -4.88 16.95
CA ALA A 636 -24.17 -3.95 15.84
C ALA A 636 -24.47 -4.66 14.52
N VAL A 637 -24.85 -3.89 13.52
CA VAL A 637 -25.01 -4.33 12.14
C VAL A 637 -23.98 -3.62 11.29
N ARG A 638 -23.30 -4.37 10.46
CA ARG A 638 -22.42 -3.88 9.41
C ARG A 638 -23.16 -3.89 8.09
N LEU A 639 -23.07 -2.78 7.37
CA LEU A 639 -23.66 -2.56 6.06
C LEU A 639 -22.54 -2.25 5.06
N ASP A 640 -22.45 -3.03 4.00
CA ASP A 640 -21.56 -2.80 2.87
C ASP A 640 -22.33 -2.16 1.72
N ALA A 641 -21.78 -1.12 1.10
CA ALA A 641 -22.36 -0.45 -0.05
C ALA A 641 -21.32 0.11 -1.02
N MET A 642 -21.66 0.20 -2.30
CA MET A 642 -20.92 0.97 -3.29
C MET A 642 -21.54 2.34 -3.44
N VAL A 643 -20.77 3.40 -3.21
CA VAL A 643 -21.26 4.79 -3.22
C VAL A 643 -20.31 5.68 -4.01
N PRO A 644 -20.81 6.55 -4.91
CA PRO A 644 -19.96 7.52 -5.58
C PRO A 644 -19.30 8.48 -4.58
N LEU A 645 -18.01 8.76 -4.78
CA LEU A 645 -17.25 9.64 -3.88
C LEU A 645 -17.88 11.03 -3.75
N SER A 646 -18.45 11.57 -4.82
CA SER A 646 -19.16 12.86 -4.82
C SER A 646 -20.26 12.97 -3.78
N GLU A 647 -20.90 11.84 -3.43
CA GLU A 647 -21.99 11.76 -2.46
C GLU A 647 -21.50 11.52 -1.03
N MET A 648 -20.21 11.20 -0.85
CA MET A 648 -19.63 10.88 0.46
C MET A 648 -19.08 12.09 1.20
N PHE A 649 -18.92 13.23 0.53
CA PHE A 649 -18.48 14.45 1.21
C PHE A 649 -19.48 14.85 2.33
N GLY A 650 -18.93 15.07 3.54
CA GLY A 650 -19.71 15.36 4.73
C GLY A 650 -20.48 14.16 5.32
N TYR A 651 -20.30 12.95 4.82
CA TYR A 651 -20.99 11.75 5.32
C TYR A 651 -20.70 11.47 6.79
N ALA A 652 -19.48 11.70 7.27
CA ALA A 652 -19.13 11.54 8.68
C ALA A 652 -20.07 12.32 9.62
N THR A 653 -20.39 13.56 9.26
CA THR A 653 -21.32 14.40 10.03
C THR A 653 -22.76 13.86 9.97
N SER A 654 -23.21 13.44 8.79
CA SER A 654 -24.52 12.83 8.59
C SER A 654 -24.68 11.54 9.40
N LEU A 655 -23.69 10.66 9.34
CA LEU A 655 -23.67 9.39 10.07
C LEU A 655 -23.73 9.63 11.59
N ARG A 656 -22.88 10.53 12.12
CA ARG A 656 -22.90 10.88 13.55
C ARG A 656 -24.27 11.41 14.00
N SER A 657 -24.90 12.25 13.19
CA SER A 657 -26.24 12.76 13.48
C SER A 657 -27.27 11.65 13.47
N ASN A 658 -27.26 10.77 12.48
CA ASN A 658 -28.24 9.70 12.31
C ASN A 658 -28.09 8.55 13.32
N THR A 659 -26.91 8.41 13.95
CA THR A 659 -26.57 7.32 14.87
C THR A 659 -26.27 7.80 16.29
N GLN A 660 -26.54 9.08 16.60
CA GLN A 660 -26.19 9.70 17.88
C GLN A 660 -24.70 9.48 18.26
N GLY A 661 -23.81 9.53 17.27
CA GLY A 661 -22.37 9.34 17.44
C GLY A 661 -21.91 7.88 17.59
N ARG A 662 -22.83 6.90 17.50
CA ARG A 662 -22.53 5.47 17.70
C ARG A 662 -22.24 4.71 16.40
N GLY A 663 -22.38 5.34 15.25
CA GLY A 663 -22.02 4.78 13.95
C GLY A 663 -20.59 5.11 13.57
N ASN A 664 -19.89 4.17 12.96
CA ASN A 664 -18.58 4.35 12.34
C ASN A 664 -18.64 3.92 10.88
N PHE A 665 -17.77 4.46 10.04
CA PHE A 665 -17.67 4.02 8.66
C PHE A 665 -16.23 4.04 8.19
N VAL A 666 -15.96 3.19 7.20
CA VAL A 666 -14.72 3.15 6.42
C VAL A 666 -15.12 3.18 4.96
N MET A 667 -14.36 3.87 4.12
CA MET A 667 -14.52 3.83 2.68
C MET A 667 -13.18 3.65 2.00
N VAL A 668 -13.17 2.85 0.93
CA VAL A 668 -12.00 2.52 0.12
C VAL A 668 -12.37 2.75 -1.34
N PHE A 669 -11.47 3.34 -2.12
CA PHE A 669 -11.64 3.38 -3.57
C PHE A 669 -11.72 1.95 -4.12
N ASP A 670 -12.72 1.69 -4.97
CA ASP A 670 -12.91 0.38 -5.59
C ASP A 670 -12.65 0.44 -7.10
N HIS A 671 -13.41 1.23 -7.83
CA HIS A 671 -13.28 1.37 -9.28
C HIS A 671 -13.88 2.67 -9.78
N TYR A 672 -13.67 2.96 -11.07
CA TYR A 672 -14.39 4.01 -11.80
C TYR A 672 -15.64 3.45 -12.47
N GLU A 673 -16.76 4.21 -12.41
CA GLU A 673 -18.01 3.85 -13.08
C GLU A 673 -18.57 5.05 -13.83
N GLU A 674 -19.39 4.79 -14.85
CA GLU A 674 -19.97 5.84 -15.65
C GLU A 674 -20.95 6.70 -14.87
N VAL A 675 -20.75 8.01 -14.97
CA VAL A 675 -21.65 9.01 -14.38
C VAL A 675 -23.01 8.98 -15.06
N PRO A 676 -24.13 8.97 -14.31
CA PRO A 676 -25.47 9.07 -14.88
C PRO A 676 -25.61 10.28 -15.81
N LYS A 677 -26.29 10.11 -16.93
CA LYS A 677 -26.35 11.09 -18.03
C LYS A 677 -26.74 12.51 -17.59
N ASN A 678 -27.72 12.63 -16.71
CA ASN A 678 -28.17 13.92 -16.18
C ASN A 678 -27.09 14.65 -15.37
N ILE A 679 -26.30 13.91 -14.55
CA ILE A 679 -25.21 14.45 -13.75
C ILE A 679 -24.01 14.76 -14.64
N ALA A 680 -23.70 13.89 -15.61
CA ALA A 680 -22.61 14.11 -16.55
C ALA A 680 -22.83 15.40 -17.37
N GLU A 681 -24.06 15.66 -17.84
CA GLU A 681 -24.39 16.89 -18.55
C GLU A 681 -24.20 18.16 -17.70
N GLU A 682 -24.49 18.11 -16.39
CA GLU A 682 -24.21 19.21 -15.48
C GLU A 682 -22.72 19.45 -15.27
N ILE A 683 -21.94 18.38 -15.12
CA ILE A 683 -20.49 18.47 -14.94
C ILE A 683 -19.84 19.04 -16.22
N ILE A 684 -20.22 18.53 -17.38
CA ILE A 684 -19.70 19.01 -18.68
C ILE A 684 -20.03 20.51 -18.88
N LYS A 685 -21.25 20.95 -18.52
CA LYS A 685 -21.61 22.37 -18.60
C LYS A 685 -20.79 23.25 -17.65
N LYS A 686 -20.44 22.75 -16.46
CA LYS A 686 -19.63 23.50 -15.49
C LYS A 686 -18.17 23.57 -15.90
N SER A 687 -17.65 22.62 -16.66
CA SER A 687 -16.28 22.60 -17.17
C SER A 687 -16.02 23.55 -18.35
N GLY A 688 -17.06 24.21 -18.86
CA GLY A 688 -16.90 25.22 -19.92
C GLY A 688 -16.70 24.65 -21.34
N ASN A 689 -16.81 23.35 -21.55
CA ASN A 689 -16.62 22.66 -22.84
C ASN A 689 -17.95 22.33 -23.54
#